data_132626587b10a96723c3d68e93f2882f
#
_entry.id   132626587b10a96723c3d68e93f2882f
#
_cell.length_a   1.000
_cell.length_b   1.000
_cell.length_c   1.000
_cell.angle_alpha   90.00
_cell.angle_beta   90.00
_cell.angle_gamma   90.00
#
_symmetry.space_group_name_H-M   'P 1'
#
loop_
_entity.id
_entity.type
_entity.pdbx_description
1 polymer ?
#
loop_
_entity_poly.entity_id
_entity_poly.type
_entity_poly.pdbx_seq_one_letter_code
_entity_poly.pdbx_strand_id
1 'polypeptide(L)'
;MSIRKAFAILTVISLMMIAVGCGKDNETLKYDGKGPYMSVSSMKIAENSDYELIWDNDNKFISLKSIRTGEIWSTIPYDYYQTGGTNANLLSPLNITVIDKTSLTLTTVNGYSDSVSENSIKSERVDNGIKVTYYFNNFKISVPLTYTLKDDALKITLDSKEIREGGQFWLVSVSIAPYLCSAENGSENSYVFVPAGTGALLNILNDARETRKYSCDVYGEDQSQVKVSDLTDDITANLPVFGVKNKTKALLAVIEEGAESVTVDTEVGNKRSGYSGVWATANVRGRDIYSSTSATLIESTMTRVSEKHSEAPISICYYPLAGSDADYNGMAKRYRKYLTDNNKLKVIDSKIGNYGVTIYGGVDISTSFMGIPIMTTKSLTTFSEAKEIVQKLNETSELTPQIKLYGFGENGINPGRIAGGYTFAKVFGSNNDRKLLDSYCKENNISLYYDFDLIRYNASGKGFSYLFGAAKSATLHVAEFSELLTPLREKSPVKTTRILNRGKIKKAVEKLNRFTTKKEISGISLSTLGEYAYSDFSDTKYFCKNNMASDVSEYIELLRNNSHIIASNANAYAAASADSVYEVPLSNGNYDVFDEEIPFYQLVFCGSKPMFSTEINLSSNYEESLMKAVSSGTGINFALIKNFTPENIQNQSGKFYAAVFENNIEQINQTLSAYSDFYNKIVGVGIERYELLSGDLSKTTFENGVIVYANHTADKTDSPVGVLDGYGISVIMSGN
;
A
#
# COMPACT_ATOMS: atom_id res chain seq x y z
N MET A 1 -44.62 -39.28 29.44
CA MET A 1 -43.52 -39.69 28.51
C MET A 1 -42.21 -39.58 29.26
N SER A 2 -41.50 -40.64 29.55
CA SER A 2 -40.38 -40.65 30.50
C SER A 2 -39.15 -39.98 29.85
N ILE A 3 -38.35 -39.33 30.68
CA ILE A 3 -37.09 -38.64 30.32
C ILE A 3 -36.15 -39.51 29.45
N ARG A 4 -36.24 -40.84 29.58
CA ARG A 4 -35.47 -41.77 28.74
C ARG A 4 -35.89 -41.82 27.28
N LYS A 5 -37.16 -41.51 26.93
CA LYS A 5 -37.60 -41.41 25.53
C LYS A 5 -37.21 -40.07 24.88
N ALA A 6 -37.12 -39.01 25.66
CA ALA A 6 -36.63 -37.72 25.16
C ALA A 6 -35.12 -37.75 24.87
N PHE A 7 -34.34 -38.48 25.70
CA PHE A 7 -32.89 -38.61 25.46
C PHE A 7 -32.57 -39.48 24.23
N ALA A 8 -33.37 -40.56 23.99
CA ALA A 8 -33.20 -41.40 22.81
C ALA A 8 -33.55 -40.65 21.50
N ILE A 9 -34.55 -39.76 21.54
CA ILE A 9 -34.92 -38.92 20.36
C ILE A 9 -33.89 -37.84 20.14
N LEU A 10 -33.31 -37.21 21.16
CA LEU A 10 -32.22 -36.23 21.00
C LEU A 10 -30.93 -36.90 20.46
N THR A 11 -30.59 -38.12 20.90
CA THR A 11 -29.41 -38.84 20.41
C THR A 11 -29.56 -39.27 18.94
N VAL A 12 -30.78 -39.67 18.51
CA VAL A 12 -31.05 -40.02 17.12
C VAL A 12 -31.06 -38.79 16.22
N ILE A 13 -31.57 -37.65 16.67
CA ILE A 13 -31.51 -36.39 15.93
C ILE A 13 -30.08 -35.86 15.85
N SER A 14 -29.26 -36.00 16.93
CA SER A 14 -27.86 -35.64 16.93
C SER A 14 -27.02 -36.54 16.00
N LEU A 15 -27.31 -37.85 15.96
CA LEU A 15 -26.67 -38.77 15.01
C LEU A 15 -27.14 -38.56 13.55
N MET A 16 -28.38 -38.13 13.31
CA MET A 16 -28.84 -37.80 11.96
C MET A 16 -28.27 -36.46 11.47
N MET A 17 -27.98 -35.50 12.34
CA MET A 17 -27.28 -34.26 11.92
C MET A 17 -25.79 -34.47 11.65
N ILE A 18 -25.15 -35.48 12.25
CA ILE A 18 -23.77 -35.86 11.94
C ILE A 18 -23.68 -36.65 10.62
N ALA A 19 -24.75 -37.35 10.22
CA ALA A 19 -24.78 -38.13 8.98
C ALA A 19 -25.15 -37.34 7.72
N VAL A 20 -25.58 -36.06 7.83
CA VAL A 20 -25.87 -35.19 6.69
C VAL A 20 -24.70 -34.29 6.32
N GLY A 21 -23.64 -34.26 7.14
CA GLY A 21 -22.41 -33.47 6.89
C GLY A 21 -21.29 -34.24 6.19
N CYS A 22 -21.44 -35.54 5.91
CA CYS A 22 -20.42 -36.36 5.26
C CYS A 22 -20.93 -37.02 3.97
N GLY A 23 -21.20 -36.27 2.96
CA GLY A 23 -21.67 -36.91 1.74
C GLY A 23 -21.93 -35.98 0.58
N LYS A 24 -20.94 -35.20 0.21
CA LYS A 24 -20.73 -34.66 -1.13
C LYS A 24 -19.36 -33.99 -1.10
N ASP A 25 -18.43 -34.60 -1.73
CA ASP A 25 -17.25 -34.07 -2.37
C ASP A 25 -16.06 -35.04 -2.28
N ASN A 26 -16.34 -36.33 -2.56
CA ASN A 26 -15.30 -37.26 -3.00
C ASN A 26 -15.29 -37.42 -4.53
N GLU A 27 -15.79 -36.45 -5.27
CA GLU A 27 -15.47 -36.37 -6.68
C GLU A 27 -13.99 -36.00 -6.81
N THR A 28 -13.28 -36.89 -7.41
CA THR A 28 -11.85 -36.84 -7.64
C THR A 28 -11.49 -35.56 -8.35
N LEU A 29 -10.89 -34.58 -7.66
CA LEU A 29 -10.23 -33.41 -8.26
C LEU A 29 -8.99 -33.86 -9.08
N LYS A 30 -9.00 -35.07 -9.58
CA LYS A 30 -7.99 -35.59 -10.46
C LYS A 30 -8.39 -35.24 -11.90
N TYR A 31 -7.49 -34.62 -12.64
CA TYR A 31 -7.71 -34.41 -14.08
C TYR A 31 -7.91 -35.78 -14.76
N ASP A 32 -9.03 -35.95 -15.46
CA ASP A 32 -9.42 -37.22 -16.09
C ASP A 32 -8.91 -37.38 -17.53
N GLY A 33 -8.07 -36.42 -17.98
CA GLY A 33 -7.53 -36.44 -19.36
C GLY A 33 -8.53 -36.02 -20.44
N LYS A 34 -9.78 -35.65 -20.09
CA LYS A 34 -10.83 -35.28 -21.04
C LYS A 34 -11.00 -33.76 -21.10
N GLY A 35 -10.22 -33.08 -21.87
CA GLY A 35 -10.38 -31.67 -22.19
C GLY A 35 -10.22 -31.41 -23.70
N PRO A 36 -10.69 -30.27 -24.20
CA PRO A 36 -10.37 -29.91 -25.57
C PRO A 36 -8.88 -29.65 -25.69
N TYR A 37 -8.14 -30.61 -26.23
CA TYR A 37 -6.74 -30.46 -26.57
C TYR A 37 -6.61 -29.56 -27.80
N MET A 38 -5.80 -28.51 -27.67
CA MET A 38 -5.33 -27.80 -28.84
C MET A 38 -4.20 -28.59 -29.47
N SER A 39 -4.38 -28.99 -30.74
CA SER A 39 -3.48 -29.94 -31.44
C SER A 39 -2.31 -29.29 -32.16
N VAL A 40 -2.00 -28.00 -31.89
CA VAL A 40 -0.91 -27.26 -32.56
C VAL A 40 0.03 -26.73 -31.49
N SER A 41 1.35 -26.88 -31.69
CA SER A 41 2.37 -26.52 -30.69
C SER A 41 2.36 -25.05 -30.29
N SER A 42 2.18 -24.14 -31.25
CA SER A 42 2.01 -22.71 -30.96
C SER A 42 0.83 -22.17 -31.73
N MET A 43 -0.13 -21.54 -31.00
CA MET A 43 -1.34 -21.03 -31.60
C MET A 43 -1.60 -19.58 -31.15
N LYS A 44 -1.83 -18.71 -32.14
CA LYS A 44 -2.34 -17.37 -31.87
C LYS A 44 -3.79 -17.47 -31.33
N ILE A 45 -3.98 -16.97 -30.12
CA ILE A 45 -5.29 -17.03 -29.43
C ILE A 45 -6.04 -15.70 -29.47
N ALA A 46 -5.32 -14.59 -29.56
CA ALA A 46 -5.88 -13.26 -29.76
C ALA A 46 -4.87 -12.36 -30.47
N GLU A 47 -5.37 -11.32 -31.12
CA GLU A 47 -4.49 -10.26 -31.66
C GLU A 47 -5.26 -8.93 -31.72
N ASN A 48 -4.52 -7.83 -31.69
CA ASN A 48 -4.99 -6.49 -32.00
C ASN A 48 -3.98 -5.78 -32.89
N SER A 49 -4.04 -4.45 -33.03
CA SER A 49 -3.12 -3.66 -33.85
C SER A 49 -1.65 -3.78 -33.45
N ASP A 50 -1.36 -4.04 -32.17
CA ASP A 50 -0.04 -3.88 -31.58
C ASP A 50 0.57 -5.20 -31.09
N TYR A 51 -0.29 -6.16 -30.69
CA TYR A 51 0.14 -7.38 -30.03
C TYR A 51 -0.57 -8.64 -30.50
N GLU A 52 0.17 -9.75 -30.48
CA GLU A 52 -0.33 -11.12 -30.63
C GLU A 52 -0.21 -11.84 -29.28
N LEU A 53 -1.28 -12.50 -28.82
CA LEU A 53 -1.27 -13.42 -27.69
C LEU A 53 -1.17 -14.85 -28.21
N ILE A 54 -0.11 -15.55 -27.80
CA ILE A 54 0.26 -16.87 -28.32
C ILE A 54 0.23 -17.88 -27.17
N TRP A 55 -0.45 -19.00 -27.38
CA TRP A 55 -0.41 -20.18 -26.53
C TRP A 55 0.48 -21.25 -27.12
N ASP A 56 1.46 -21.73 -26.35
CA ASP A 56 2.22 -22.92 -26.72
C ASP A 56 1.57 -24.16 -26.09
N ASN A 57 0.94 -24.97 -26.93
CA ASN A 57 0.17 -26.11 -26.45
C ASN A 57 1.05 -27.29 -26.00
N ASP A 58 2.25 -27.42 -26.46
CA ASP A 58 3.14 -28.50 -26.05
C ASP A 58 3.80 -28.20 -24.71
N ASN A 59 4.23 -26.94 -24.52
CA ASN A 59 4.99 -26.52 -23.36
C ASN A 59 4.16 -25.72 -22.35
N LYS A 60 2.87 -25.46 -22.68
CA LYS A 60 1.85 -24.93 -21.77
C LYS A 60 2.16 -23.54 -21.20
N PHE A 61 2.68 -22.65 -22.01
CA PHE A 61 2.94 -21.27 -21.62
C PHE A 61 2.31 -20.23 -22.55
N ILE A 62 2.20 -19.00 -22.09
CA ILE A 62 1.66 -17.85 -22.80
C ILE A 62 2.80 -16.91 -23.18
N SER A 63 2.72 -16.37 -24.40
CA SER A 63 3.59 -15.28 -24.86
C SER A 63 2.77 -14.13 -25.40
N LEU A 64 3.19 -12.91 -25.07
CA LEU A 64 2.75 -11.66 -25.66
C LEU A 64 3.84 -11.16 -26.61
N LYS A 65 3.54 -11.07 -27.90
CA LYS A 65 4.48 -10.64 -28.93
C LYS A 65 4.06 -9.29 -29.51
N SER A 66 4.96 -8.34 -29.52
CA SER A 66 4.76 -7.07 -30.21
C SER A 66 4.81 -7.28 -31.73
N ILE A 67 3.78 -6.85 -32.45
CA ILE A 67 3.72 -6.91 -33.92
C ILE A 67 4.74 -5.94 -34.51
N ARG A 68 4.92 -4.78 -33.88
CA ARG A 68 5.80 -3.71 -34.36
C ARG A 68 7.28 -4.03 -34.19
N THR A 69 7.70 -4.54 -33.01
CA THR A 69 9.12 -4.75 -32.68
C THR A 69 9.54 -6.21 -32.77
N GLY A 70 8.60 -7.14 -32.76
CA GLY A 70 8.85 -8.58 -32.66
C GLY A 70 9.28 -9.04 -31.27
N GLU A 71 9.36 -8.16 -30.29
CA GLU A 71 9.72 -8.48 -28.92
C GLU A 71 8.68 -9.38 -28.26
N ILE A 72 9.17 -10.32 -27.46
CA ILE A 72 8.33 -11.32 -26.79
C ILE A 72 8.50 -11.17 -25.27
N TRP A 73 7.37 -11.16 -24.57
CA TRP A 73 7.25 -11.39 -23.14
C TRP A 73 6.49 -12.69 -22.90
N SER A 74 6.97 -13.55 -22.02
CA SER A 74 6.40 -14.88 -21.82
C SER A 74 6.30 -15.24 -20.34
N THR A 75 5.32 -16.07 -19.96
CA THR A 75 5.16 -16.55 -18.58
C THR A 75 6.30 -17.43 -18.10
N ILE A 76 7.18 -17.85 -19.02
CA ILE A 76 8.47 -18.49 -18.73
C ILE A 76 9.56 -17.70 -19.47
N PRO A 77 10.85 -17.74 -19.07
CA PRO A 77 11.92 -17.06 -19.81
C PRO A 77 12.05 -17.61 -21.22
N TYR A 78 11.64 -16.84 -22.22
CA TYR A 78 11.56 -17.33 -23.61
C TYR A 78 12.91 -17.72 -24.16
N ASP A 79 13.94 -16.95 -23.93
CA ASP A 79 15.31 -17.22 -24.40
C ASP A 79 15.86 -18.52 -23.80
N TYR A 80 15.63 -18.72 -22.48
CA TYR A 80 15.99 -19.95 -21.79
C TYR A 80 15.30 -21.19 -22.41
N TYR A 81 14.01 -21.06 -22.69
CA TYR A 81 13.23 -22.12 -23.33
C TYR A 81 13.76 -22.44 -24.70
N GLN A 82 14.11 -21.45 -25.55
CA GLN A 82 14.64 -21.62 -26.87
C GLN A 82 15.98 -22.37 -26.87
N THR A 83 16.77 -22.28 -25.80
CA THR A 83 18.04 -23.04 -25.66
C THR A 83 17.85 -24.46 -25.12
N GLY A 84 16.61 -24.91 -24.93
CA GLY A 84 16.31 -26.25 -24.43
C GLY A 84 16.51 -26.40 -22.92
N GLY A 85 16.33 -25.30 -22.15
CA GLY A 85 16.45 -25.31 -20.71
C GLY A 85 15.40 -26.21 -20.02
N THR A 86 15.80 -26.90 -18.95
CA THR A 86 14.97 -27.90 -18.23
C THR A 86 14.72 -27.58 -16.74
N ASN A 87 15.11 -26.39 -16.25
CA ASN A 87 14.89 -26.01 -14.86
C ASN A 87 13.39 -25.83 -14.60
N ALA A 88 12.81 -26.71 -13.79
CA ALA A 88 11.39 -26.69 -13.45
C ALA A 88 10.89 -25.38 -12.87
N ASN A 89 11.73 -24.66 -12.11
CA ASN A 89 11.35 -23.36 -11.55
C ASN A 89 11.14 -22.32 -12.64
N LEU A 90 12.03 -22.26 -13.64
CA LEU A 90 11.92 -21.32 -14.77
C LEU A 90 10.76 -21.64 -15.71
N LEU A 91 10.41 -22.93 -15.80
CA LEU A 91 9.33 -23.41 -16.66
C LEU A 91 7.95 -23.37 -15.96
N SER A 92 7.88 -22.91 -14.71
CA SER A 92 6.63 -22.92 -13.96
C SER A 92 5.78 -21.67 -14.25
N PRO A 93 4.56 -21.85 -14.80
CA PRO A 93 3.64 -20.72 -15.03
C PRO A 93 3.02 -20.16 -13.74
N LEU A 94 3.02 -20.93 -12.67
CA LEU A 94 2.60 -20.52 -11.33
C LEU A 94 3.24 -21.44 -10.29
N ASN A 95 3.33 -20.97 -9.04
CA ASN A 95 3.58 -21.83 -7.88
C ASN A 95 2.46 -21.63 -6.87
N ILE A 96 2.17 -22.67 -6.08
CA ILE A 96 1.17 -22.57 -5.02
C ILE A 96 1.82 -22.83 -3.65
N THR A 97 1.31 -22.19 -2.63
CA THR A 97 1.61 -22.54 -1.24
C THR A 97 0.37 -23.17 -0.63
N VAL A 98 0.55 -24.32 -0.04
CA VAL A 98 -0.50 -25.10 0.63
C VAL A 98 -0.15 -25.30 2.10
N ILE A 99 -1.18 -25.47 2.93
CA ILE A 99 -1.02 -25.85 4.34
C ILE A 99 -1.70 -27.19 4.61
N ASP A 100 -1.00 -28.08 5.27
CA ASP A 100 -1.61 -29.32 5.79
C ASP A 100 -2.54 -28.99 6.96
N LYS A 101 -3.79 -29.44 6.90
CA LYS A 101 -4.81 -29.15 7.92
C LYS A 101 -4.50 -29.72 9.30
N THR A 102 -3.66 -30.77 9.35
CA THR A 102 -3.33 -31.48 10.59
C THR A 102 -2.02 -31.02 11.19
N SER A 103 -0.96 -30.99 10.38
CA SER A 103 0.38 -30.61 10.86
C SER A 103 0.61 -29.10 10.87
N LEU A 104 -0.26 -28.32 10.19
CA LEU A 104 -0.12 -26.88 10.00
C LEU A 104 1.19 -26.47 9.30
N THR A 105 1.77 -27.41 8.53
CA THR A 105 3.01 -27.18 7.79
C THR A 105 2.71 -26.56 6.44
N LEU A 106 3.40 -25.47 6.12
CA LEU A 106 3.36 -24.82 4.80
C LEU A 106 4.29 -25.54 3.84
N THR A 107 3.83 -25.76 2.61
CA THR A 107 4.61 -26.36 1.52
C THR A 107 4.41 -25.55 0.24
N THR A 108 5.51 -25.15 -0.40
CA THR A 108 5.46 -24.56 -1.74
C THR A 108 5.54 -25.68 -2.78
N VAL A 109 4.63 -25.64 -3.73
CA VAL A 109 4.44 -26.66 -4.78
C VAL A 109 4.68 -25.99 -6.13
N ASN A 110 5.53 -26.60 -6.94
CA ASN A 110 5.90 -26.05 -8.24
C ASN A 110 4.88 -26.45 -9.32
N GLY A 111 4.34 -25.48 -10.03
CA GLY A 111 3.29 -25.72 -11.04
C GLY A 111 3.76 -26.51 -12.25
N TYR A 112 5.03 -26.38 -12.64
CA TYR A 112 5.56 -27.19 -13.72
C TYR A 112 5.68 -28.66 -13.30
N SER A 113 6.36 -28.94 -12.19
CA SER A 113 6.61 -30.32 -11.74
C SER A 113 5.33 -31.08 -11.39
N ASP A 114 4.38 -30.41 -10.69
CA ASP A 114 3.22 -31.07 -10.09
C ASP A 114 1.94 -30.94 -10.91
N SER A 115 1.98 -30.25 -12.05
CA SER A 115 0.83 -30.09 -12.94
C SER A 115 1.21 -30.17 -14.42
N VAL A 116 2.07 -29.28 -14.92
CA VAL A 116 2.37 -29.16 -16.36
C VAL A 116 3.09 -30.41 -16.89
N SER A 117 4.18 -30.87 -16.25
CA SER A 117 4.95 -32.05 -16.68
C SER A 117 4.14 -33.35 -16.52
N GLU A 118 3.18 -33.40 -15.65
CA GLU A 118 2.24 -34.52 -15.50
C GLU A 118 1.08 -34.46 -16.51
N ASN A 119 1.03 -33.44 -17.38
CA ASN A 119 -0.06 -33.16 -18.29
C ASN A 119 -1.43 -33.01 -17.56
N SER A 120 -1.39 -32.54 -16.32
CA SER A 120 -2.56 -32.37 -15.45
C SER A 120 -3.10 -30.94 -15.56
N ILE A 121 -3.43 -30.51 -16.77
CA ILE A 121 -4.01 -29.22 -17.08
C ILE A 121 -5.22 -29.33 -18.00
N LYS A 122 -6.12 -28.33 -17.94
CA LYS A 122 -7.22 -28.16 -18.89
C LYS A 122 -7.15 -26.75 -19.44
N SER A 123 -7.20 -26.61 -20.78
CA SER A 123 -7.25 -25.32 -21.44
C SER A 123 -8.58 -25.13 -22.17
N GLU A 124 -9.17 -23.94 -22.04
CA GLU A 124 -10.43 -23.57 -22.67
C GLU A 124 -10.30 -22.19 -23.32
N ARG A 125 -10.79 -22.04 -24.55
CA ARG A 125 -10.80 -20.77 -25.24
C ARG A 125 -11.84 -19.82 -24.60
N VAL A 126 -11.47 -18.58 -24.39
CA VAL A 126 -12.36 -17.51 -23.94
C VAL A 126 -12.24 -16.31 -24.88
N ASP A 127 -13.08 -15.30 -24.72
CA ASP A 127 -13.01 -14.08 -25.53
C ASP A 127 -11.64 -13.40 -25.33
N ASN A 128 -10.96 -13.16 -26.46
CA ASN A 128 -9.62 -12.56 -26.49
C ASN A 128 -8.57 -13.28 -25.65
N GLY A 129 -8.73 -14.62 -25.44
CA GLY A 129 -7.80 -15.31 -24.56
C GLY A 129 -8.01 -16.79 -24.38
N ILE A 130 -7.41 -17.30 -23.31
CA ILE A 130 -7.45 -18.70 -22.91
C ILE A 130 -7.52 -18.79 -21.39
N LYS A 131 -8.37 -19.71 -20.90
CA LYS A 131 -8.40 -20.12 -19.50
C LYS A 131 -7.66 -21.45 -19.36
N VAL A 132 -6.74 -21.50 -18.42
CA VAL A 132 -5.96 -22.70 -18.09
C VAL A 132 -6.18 -23.06 -16.64
N THR A 133 -6.70 -24.27 -16.41
CA THR A 133 -6.88 -24.82 -15.06
C THR A 133 -5.75 -25.81 -14.77
N TYR A 134 -4.97 -25.55 -13.75
CA TYR A 134 -3.86 -26.37 -13.30
C TYR A 134 -4.32 -27.28 -12.16
N TYR A 135 -4.12 -28.60 -12.30
CA TYR A 135 -4.51 -29.59 -11.32
C TYR A 135 -3.29 -30.12 -10.57
N PHE A 136 -3.26 -29.89 -9.28
CA PHE A 136 -2.27 -30.42 -8.34
C PHE A 136 -2.82 -31.69 -7.70
N ASN A 137 -2.71 -32.82 -8.42
CA ASN A 137 -3.39 -34.07 -8.07
C ASN A 137 -3.02 -34.60 -6.68
N ASN A 138 -1.73 -34.49 -6.29
CA ASN A 138 -1.24 -34.96 -5.00
C ASN A 138 -1.84 -34.18 -3.83
N PHE A 139 -2.24 -32.92 -4.06
CA PHE A 139 -2.83 -32.02 -3.07
C PHE A 139 -4.34 -31.92 -3.20
N LYS A 140 -4.93 -32.47 -4.27
CA LYS A 140 -6.35 -32.35 -4.62
C LYS A 140 -6.81 -30.89 -4.69
N ILE A 141 -6.02 -30.06 -5.37
CA ILE A 141 -6.27 -28.64 -5.57
C ILE A 141 -6.29 -28.35 -7.06
N SER A 142 -7.20 -27.48 -7.52
CA SER A 142 -7.15 -26.93 -8.87
C SER A 142 -7.20 -25.40 -8.83
N VAL A 143 -6.36 -24.79 -9.67
CA VAL A 143 -6.19 -23.34 -9.78
C VAL A 143 -6.41 -22.89 -11.22
N PRO A 144 -7.44 -22.11 -11.53
CA PRO A 144 -7.68 -21.55 -12.86
C PRO A 144 -6.96 -20.21 -13.01
N LEU A 145 -6.26 -20.02 -14.13
CA LEU A 145 -5.77 -18.71 -14.57
C LEU A 145 -6.34 -18.41 -15.96
N THR A 146 -6.87 -17.20 -16.13
CA THR A 146 -7.35 -16.71 -17.42
C THR A 146 -6.39 -15.68 -17.96
N TYR A 147 -5.91 -15.89 -19.19
CA TYR A 147 -4.99 -15.01 -19.90
C TYR A 147 -5.73 -14.35 -21.05
N THR A 148 -5.80 -13.03 -21.07
CA THR A 148 -6.50 -12.26 -22.10
C THR A 148 -5.64 -11.14 -22.65
N LEU A 149 -5.80 -10.84 -23.92
CA LEU A 149 -5.27 -9.62 -24.53
C LEU A 149 -6.29 -8.50 -24.28
N LYS A 150 -5.90 -7.50 -23.49
CA LYS A 150 -6.72 -6.33 -23.17
C LYS A 150 -5.98 -5.08 -23.61
N ASP A 151 -6.47 -4.40 -24.64
CA ASP A 151 -5.85 -3.20 -25.19
C ASP A 151 -4.35 -3.43 -25.47
N ASP A 152 -3.46 -2.72 -24.78
CA ASP A 152 -2.01 -2.80 -24.87
C ASP A 152 -1.35 -3.70 -23.81
N ALA A 153 -2.11 -4.63 -23.19
CA ALA A 153 -1.65 -5.44 -22.08
C ALA A 153 -2.01 -6.92 -22.18
N LEU A 154 -1.17 -7.77 -21.58
CA LEU A 154 -1.56 -9.11 -21.15
C LEU A 154 -2.23 -9.02 -19.78
N LYS A 155 -3.51 -9.37 -19.68
CA LYS A 155 -4.21 -9.50 -18.40
C LYS A 155 -4.22 -10.96 -17.95
N ILE A 156 -3.77 -11.22 -16.73
CA ILE A 156 -3.86 -12.52 -16.05
C ILE A 156 -4.83 -12.39 -14.88
N THR A 157 -5.84 -13.26 -14.85
CA THR A 157 -6.87 -13.25 -13.80
C THR A 157 -6.93 -14.60 -13.10
N LEU A 158 -6.81 -14.58 -11.77
CA LEU A 158 -7.16 -15.68 -10.88
C LEU A 158 -8.62 -15.46 -10.40
N ASP A 159 -9.55 -16.28 -10.89
CA ASP A 159 -10.90 -16.30 -10.32
C ASP A 159 -10.93 -17.21 -9.10
N SER A 160 -10.83 -16.61 -7.93
CA SER A 160 -10.77 -17.35 -6.67
C SER A 160 -12.03 -18.18 -6.38
N LYS A 161 -13.20 -17.85 -6.97
CA LYS A 161 -14.44 -18.65 -6.83
C LYS A 161 -14.34 -20.02 -7.47
N GLU A 162 -13.49 -20.14 -8.48
CA GLU A 162 -13.31 -21.38 -9.23
C GLU A 162 -12.20 -22.29 -8.68
N ILE A 163 -11.47 -21.84 -7.66
CA ILE A 163 -10.53 -22.69 -6.91
C ILE A 163 -11.30 -23.86 -6.31
N ARG A 164 -10.76 -25.07 -6.43
CA ARG A 164 -11.32 -26.29 -5.82
C ARG A 164 -10.29 -26.94 -4.91
N GLU A 165 -10.76 -27.36 -3.76
CA GLU A 165 -9.97 -28.03 -2.71
C GLU A 165 -10.74 -29.26 -2.23
N GLY A 166 -10.16 -30.44 -2.31
CA GLY A 166 -10.85 -31.68 -1.98
C GLY A 166 -10.07 -32.62 -1.08
N GLY A 167 -9.03 -32.16 -0.39
CA GLY A 167 -8.13 -33.02 0.37
C GLY A 167 -7.77 -32.54 1.76
N GLN A 168 -6.62 -33.02 2.23
CA GLN A 168 -6.02 -32.69 3.50
C GLN A 168 -5.38 -31.29 3.50
N PHE A 169 -5.17 -30.72 2.33
CA PHE A 169 -4.50 -29.44 2.16
C PHE A 169 -5.50 -28.30 1.88
N TRP A 170 -5.13 -27.11 2.32
CA TRP A 170 -5.76 -25.87 1.92
C TRP A 170 -4.78 -25.03 1.10
N LEU A 171 -5.26 -24.41 0.04
CA LEU A 171 -4.51 -23.41 -0.73
C LEU A 171 -4.36 -22.13 0.09
N VAL A 172 -3.14 -21.64 0.26
CA VAL A 172 -2.85 -20.40 1.00
C VAL A 172 -2.58 -19.24 0.05
N SER A 173 -1.73 -19.47 -0.96
CA SER A 173 -1.38 -18.44 -1.94
C SER A 173 -1.01 -19.04 -3.31
N VAL A 174 -1.03 -18.18 -4.33
CA VAL A 174 -0.66 -18.48 -5.70
C VAL A 174 0.34 -17.43 -6.19
N SER A 175 1.58 -17.81 -6.49
CA SER A 175 2.56 -16.96 -7.18
C SER A 175 2.27 -17.03 -8.68
N ILE A 176 1.89 -15.91 -9.27
CA ILE A 176 1.40 -15.81 -10.66
C ILE A 176 2.55 -15.47 -11.59
N ALA A 177 2.81 -16.31 -12.59
CA ALA A 177 3.80 -16.11 -13.64
C ALA A 177 5.15 -15.55 -13.11
N PRO A 178 5.86 -16.27 -12.20
CA PRO A 178 6.99 -15.70 -11.45
C PRO A 178 8.17 -15.24 -12.32
N TYR A 179 8.23 -15.66 -13.56
CA TYR A 179 9.31 -15.29 -14.47
C TYR A 179 8.86 -14.45 -15.68
N LEU A 180 7.61 -13.95 -15.68
CA LEU A 180 7.14 -13.02 -16.73
C LEU A 180 7.86 -11.66 -16.61
N CYS A 181 7.99 -11.13 -15.40
CA CYS A 181 8.81 -9.94 -15.11
C CYS A 181 10.20 -10.38 -14.65
N SER A 182 11.04 -10.88 -15.59
CA SER A 182 12.38 -11.37 -15.28
C SER A 182 13.41 -11.00 -16.33
N ALA A 183 14.68 -11.07 -15.92
CA ALA A 183 15.84 -10.98 -16.81
C ALA A 183 16.94 -11.94 -16.34
N GLU A 184 17.79 -12.36 -17.28
CA GLU A 184 18.97 -13.18 -16.99
C GLU A 184 19.96 -12.41 -16.13
N ASN A 185 20.59 -13.07 -15.15
CA ASN A 185 21.61 -12.47 -14.31
C ASN A 185 22.77 -11.94 -15.15
N GLY A 186 23.24 -10.74 -14.86
CA GLY A 186 24.27 -10.06 -15.61
C GLY A 186 23.80 -9.37 -16.89
N SER A 187 22.50 -9.30 -17.12
CA SER A 187 21.95 -8.47 -18.21
C SER A 187 22.27 -7.00 -17.96
N GLU A 188 23.02 -6.40 -18.88
CA GLU A 188 23.41 -4.99 -18.78
C GLU A 188 22.19 -4.06 -18.76
N ASN A 189 22.29 -2.97 -18.01
CA ASN A 189 21.23 -1.95 -17.91
C ASN A 189 19.84 -2.56 -17.54
N SER A 190 19.85 -3.53 -16.64
CA SER A 190 18.65 -4.26 -16.22
C SER A 190 18.46 -4.19 -14.71
N TYR A 191 17.21 -4.02 -14.29
CA TYR A 191 16.83 -3.95 -12.89
C TYR A 191 15.40 -4.44 -12.67
N VAL A 192 15.12 -4.80 -11.43
CA VAL A 192 13.76 -5.01 -10.92
C VAL A 192 13.28 -3.73 -10.23
N PHE A 193 12.06 -3.34 -10.47
CA PHE A 193 11.35 -2.27 -9.76
C PHE A 193 10.35 -2.85 -8.77
N VAL A 194 10.41 -2.40 -7.51
CA VAL A 194 9.45 -2.71 -6.45
C VAL A 194 8.88 -1.43 -5.84
N PRO A 195 7.58 -1.40 -5.48
CA PRO A 195 6.90 -0.19 -4.99
C PRO A 195 7.12 0.05 -3.48
N ALA A 196 8.31 -0.23 -2.97
CA ALA A 196 8.65 -0.07 -1.56
C ALA A 196 8.77 1.42 -1.20
N GLY A 197 7.90 1.92 -0.34
CA GLY A 197 7.86 3.34 0.03
C GLY A 197 7.68 4.24 -1.18
N THR A 198 8.65 5.14 -1.41
CA THR A 198 8.65 6.01 -2.59
C THR A 198 8.94 5.26 -3.90
N GLY A 199 9.68 4.15 -3.83
CA GLY A 199 10.07 3.26 -4.94
C GLY A 199 11.53 2.81 -4.84
N ALA A 200 11.81 1.57 -5.19
CA ALA A 200 13.14 0.99 -5.13
C ALA A 200 13.52 0.22 -6.40
N LEU A 201 14.80 0.27 -6.75
CA LEU A 201 15.39 -0.55 -7.80
C LEU A 201 16.38 -1.56 -7.22
N LEU A 202 16.38 -2.77 -7.80
CA LEU A 202 17.35 -3.83 -7.52
C LEU A 202 18.06 -4.16 -8.84
N ASN A 203 19.33 -3.79 -8.95
CA ASN A 203 20.13 -4.01 -10.15
C ASN A 203 20.44 -5.47 -10.38
N ILE A 204 20.33 -5.94 -11.61
CA ILE A 204 20.57 -7.32 -12.00
C ILE A 204 22.05 -7.49 -12.39
N LEU A 205 22.89 -7.82 -11.40
CA LEU A 205 24.33 -7.92 -11.54
C LEU A 205 24.77 -9.35 -11.90
N ASN A 206 25.93 -9.46 -12.56
CA ASN A 206 26.48 -10.74 -12.99
C ASN A 206 27.10 -11.57 -11.85
N ASP A 207 27.73 -10.89 -10.89
CA ASP A 207 28.48 -11.53 -9.81
C ASP A 207 27.83 -11.34 -8.44
N ALA A 208 26.52 -11.32 -8.37
CA ALA A 208 25.81 -11.29 -7.10
C ALA A 208 26.36 -12.38 -6.17
N ARG A 209 26.99 -11.97 -5.06
CA ARG A 209 27.59 -12.89 -4.10
C ARG A 209 26.52 -13.75 -3.42
N GLU A 210 25.35 -13.17 -3.20
CA GLU A 210 24.21 -13.78 -2.55
C GLU A 210 22.90 -13.47 -3.31
N THR A 211 21.96 -14.38 -3.21
CA THR A 211 20.60 -14.14 -3.68
C THR A 211 19.91 -13.15 -2.74
N ARG A 212 19.49 -12.00 -3.27
CA ARG A 212 18.72 -11.01 -2.53
C ARG A 212 17.24 -11.27 -2.72
N LYS A 213 16.49 -11.29 -1.62
CA LYS A 213 15.03 -11.48 -1.62
C LYS A 213 14.37 -10.35 -0.88
N TYR A 214 13.27 -9.87 -1.42
CA TYR A 214 12.42 -8.90 -0.76
C TYR A 214 10.95 -9.20 -1.06
N SER A 215 10.09 -8.97 -0.08
CA SER A 215 8.64 -9.13 -0.21
C SER A 215 7.96 -7.95 0.47
N CYS A 216 6.93 -7.39 -0.18
CA CYS A 216 6.10 -6.35 0.42
C CYS A 216 4.62 -6.58 0.09
N ASP A 217 3.78 -6.42 1.09
CA ASP A 217 2.34 -6.49 0.90
C ASP A 217 1.82 -5.19 0.29
N VAL A 218 1.06 -5.31 -0.79
CA VAL A 218 0.40 -4.15 -1.40
C VAL A 218 -0.63 -3.57 -0.43
N TYR A 219 -0.53 -2.26 -0.22
CA TYR A 219 -1.31 -1.51 0.76
C TYR A 219 -1.03 -1.93 2.22
N GLY A 220 0.19 -2.41 2.46
CA GLY A 220 0.66 -2.83 3.76
C GLY A 220 0.10 -4.15 4.25
N GLU A 221 0.60 -4.60 5.38
CA GLU A 221 0.17 -5.83 6.00
C GLU A 221 -1.30 -5.76 6.47
N ASP A 222 -1.94 -6.92 6.61
CA ASP A 222 -3.29 -7.00 7.17
C ASP A 222 -3.27 -6.66 8.66
N GLN A 223 -3.80 -5.47 9.01
CA GLN A 223 -3.81 -4.97 10.37
C GLN A 223 -4.68 -5.79 11.34
N SER A 224 -5.52 -6.70 10.83
CA SER A 224 -6.28 -7.63 11.67
C SER A 224 -5.50 -8.89 12.05
N GLN A 225 -4.38 -9.17 11.38
CA GLN A 225 -3.60 -10.38 11.56
C GLN A 225 -2.88 -10.42 12.91
N VAL A 226 -2.86 -11.59 13.56
CA VAL A 226 -1.96 -11.86 14.68
C VAL A 226 -0.55 -12.14 14.16
N LYS A 227 0.44 -11.46 14.71
CA LYS A 227 1.85 -11.53 14.30
C LYS A 227 2.73 -11.97 15.44
N VAL A 228 3.82 -12.69 15.13
CA VAL A 228 4.84 -13.10 16.11
C VAL A 228 5.65 -11.92 16.61
N SER A 229 5.93 -11.01 15.71
CA SER A 229 6.70 -9.78 15.96
C SER A 229 5.86 -8.59 15.55
N ASP A 230 5.85 -7.57 16.38
CA ASP A 230 5.30 -6.27 16.04
C ASP A 230 6.30 -5.40 15.28
N LEU A 231 7.50 -5.93 15.02
CA LEU A 231 8.49 -5.34 14.14
C LEU A 231 8.01 -5.52 12.70
N THR A 232 7.05 -4.72 12.31
CA THR A 232 6.68 -4.58 10.91
C THR A 232 7.70 -3.65 10.25
N ASP A 233 8.04 -3.96 9.02
CA ASP A 233 8.71 -2.98 8.18
C ASP A 233 7.78 -1.79 8.04
N ASP A 234 8.24 -0.60 8.40
CA ASP A 234 7.46 0.64 8.27
C ASP A 234 7.19 1.01 6.80
N ILE A 235 7.72 0.20 5.85
CA ILE A 235 7.66 0.46 4.43
C ILE A 235 6.60 -0.38 3.78
N THR A 236 5.60 0.31 3.25
CA THR A 236 4.48 -0.28 2.54
C THR A 236 4.60 -0.07 1.04
N ALA A 237 4.02 -0.97 0.27
CA ALA A 237 3.76 -0.77 -1.16
C ALA A 237 2.47 0.04 -1.32
N ASN A 238 2.57 1.37 -1.32
CA ASN A 238 1.41 2.25 -1.48
C ASN A 238 0.78 2.18 -2.88
N LEU A 239 1.52 1.69 -3.88
CA LEU A 239 1.07 1.54 -5.26
C LEU A 239 0.97 0.06 -5.65
N PRO A 240 -0.09 -0.38 -6.36
CA PRO A 240 -0.30 -1.76 -6.76
C PRO A 240 0.43 -2.07 -8.08
N VAL A 241 1.72 -1.81 -8.13
CA VAL A 241 2.55 -1.95 -9.34
C VAL A 241 3.90 -2.58 -9.02
N PHE A 242 4.52 -3.21 -10.01
CA PHE A 242 5.91 -3.66 -10.00
C PHE A 242 6.40 -3.80 -11.43
N GLY A 243 7.68 -4.02 -11.65
CA GLY A 243 8.17 -4.13 -13.02
C GLY A 243 9.59 -4.61 -13.16
N VAL A 244 10.00 -4.81 -14.41
CA VAL A 244 11.36 -5.17 -14.77
C VAL A 244 11.81 -4.36 -15.99
N LYS A 245 13.03 -3.87 -15.96
CA LYS A 245 13.74 -3.46 -17.16
C LYS A 245 14.70 -4.59 -17.56
N ASN A 246 14.64 -4.98 -18.81
CA ASN A 246 15.51 -5.99 -19.39
C ASN A 246 16.16 -5.39 -20.64
N LYS A 247 17.40 -4.89 -20.50
CA LYS A 247 18.18 -4.24 -21.56
C LYS A 247 17.43 -3.02 -22.16
N THR A 248 16.85 -3.18 -23.34
CA THR A 248 16.18 -2.13 -24.13
C THR A 248 14.66 -2.14 -23.99
N LYS A 249 14.10 -3.11 -23.28
CA LYS A 249 12.66 -3.26 -23.06
C LYS A 249 12.32 -3.28 -21.59
N ALA A 250 11.10 -2.89 -21.25
CA ALA A 250 10.61 -2.99 -19.88
C ALA A 250 9.18 -3.53 -19.85
N LEU A 251 8.77 -4.05 -18.70
CA LEU A 251 7.43 -4.55 -18.44
C LEU A 251 6.94 -3.97 -17.13
N LEU A 252 5.81 -3.27 -17.17
CA LEU A 252 5.10 -2.81 -15.99
C LEU A 252 3.94 -3.75 -15.71
N ALA A 253 3.83 -4.24 -14.48
CA ALA A 253 2.67 -4.94 -13.96
C ALA A 253 1.82 -3.98 -13.13
N VAL A 254 0.51 -3.96 -13.37
CA VAL A 254 -0.49 -3.22 -12.60
C VAL A 254 -1.52 -4.21 -12.06
N ILE A 255 -1.64 -4.29 -10.75
CA ILE A 255 -2.64 -5.12 -10.09
C ILE A 255 -3.97 -4.37 -10.12
N GLU A 256 -4.89 -4.79 -10.99
CA GLU A 256 -6.16 -4.10 -11.23
C GLU A 256 -7.22 -4.38 -10.18
N GLU A 257 -7.29 -5.64 -9.73
CA GLU A 257 -8.30 -6.15 -8.80
C GLU A 257 -7.63 -7.01 -7.73
N GLY A 258 -8.10 -6.89 -6.49
CA GLY A 258 -7.63 -7.67 -5.36
C GLY A 258 -6.22 -7.32 -4.89
N ALA A 259 -5.73 -6.13 -5.24
CA ALA A 259 -4.38 -5.66 -4.89
C ALA A 259 -4.08 -5.76 -3.40
N GLU A 260 -5.06 -5.53 -2.55
CA GLU A 260 -4.95 -5.59 -1.08
C GLU A 260 -4.55 -6.98 -0.55
N SER A 261 -4.76 -8.02 -1.34
CA SER A 261 -4.41 -9.41 -0.99
C SER A 261 -3.21 -9.94 -1.78
N VAL A 262 -2.41 -9.05 -2.36
CA VAL A 262 -1.22 -9.42 -3.12
C VAL A 262 0.03 -9.00 -2.38
N THR A 263 0.99 -9.92 -2.32
CA THR A 263 2.39 -9.65 -1.96
C THR A 263 3.20 -9.53 -3.24
N VAL A 264 4.01 -8.49 -3.36
CA VAL A 264 5.02 -8.36 -4.42
C VAL A 264 6.29 -9.00 -3.91
N ASP A 265 6.67 -10.11 -4.54
CA ASP A 265 7.88 -10.85 -4.22
C ASP A 265 8.95 -10.61 -5.27
N THR A 266 10.20 -10.50 -4.85
CA THR A 266 11.35 -10.39 -5.75
C THR A 266 12.51 -11.27 -5.32
N GLU A 267 13.23 -11.77 -6.29
CA GLU A 267 14.47 -12.53 -6.09
C GLU A 267 15.49 -12.10 -7.15
N VAL A 268 16.62 -11.53 -6.70
CA VAL A 268 17.67 -11.03 -7.57
C VAL A 268 18.98 -11.75 -7.28
N GLY A 269 19.71 -12.11 -8.36
CA GLY A 269 20.98 -12.81 -8.26
C GLY A 269 20.86 -14.30 -7.92
N ASN A 270 19.76 -14.94 -8.24
CA ASN A 270 19.59 -16.37 -7.99
C ASN A 270 20.52 -17.20 -8.90
N LYS A 271 21.56 -17.77 -8.32
CA LYS A 271 22.56 -18.57 -9.04
C LYS A 271 22.03 -19.92 -9.54
N ARG A 272 20.99 -20.46 -8.90
CA ARG A 272 20.42 -21.76 -9.32
C ARG A 272 19.55 -21.64 -10.55
N SER A 273 18.79 -20.56 -10.65
CA SER A 273 17.97 -20.29 -11.83
C SER A 273 18.75 -19.56 -12.92
N GLY A 274 19.74 -18.74 -12.57
CA GLY A 274 20.41 -17.82 -13.49
C GLY A 274 19.56 -16.59 -13.84
N TYR A 275 18.39 -16.40 -13.19
CA TYR A 275 17.45 -15.33 -13.48
C TYR A 275 17.10 -14.53 -12.21
N SER A 276 16.83 -13.27 -12.42
CA SER A 276 16.28 -12.32 -11.44
C SER A 276 14.87 -11.94 -11.86
N GLY A 277 13.94 -11.76 -10.91
CA GLY A 277 12.57 -11.42 -11.26
C GLY A 277 11.77 -10.85 -10.10
N VAL A 278 10.59 -10.35 -10.46
CA VAL A 278 9.57 -9.84 -9.55
C VAL A 278 8.21 -10.36 -9.98
N TRP A 279 7.37 -10.74 -9.03
CA TRP A 279 6.05 -11.30 -9.31
C TRP A 279 5.04 -11.00 -8.22
N ALA A 280 3.78 -11.21 -8.54
CA ALA A 280 2.67 -11.11 -7.61
C ALA A 280 2.36 -12.49 -7.00
N THR A 281 2.26 -12.54 -5.69
CA THR A 281 1.73 -13.68 -4.95
C THR A 281 0.35 -13.32 -4.40
N ALA A 282 -0.68 -13.96 -4.95
CA ALA A 282 -2.06 -13.80 -4.56
C ALA A 282 -2.35 -14.57 -3.26
N ASN A 283 -2.59 -13.89 -2.16
CA ASN A 283 -2.95 -14.47 -0.86
C ASN A 283 -4.46 -14.72 -0.82
N VAL A 284 -4.88 -15.96 -0.99
CA VAL A 284 -6.31 -16.33 -1.03
C VAL A 284 -6.91 -16.62 0.34
N ARG A 285 -6.09 -16.71 1.40
CA ARG A 285 -6.52 -16.94 2.78
C ARG A 285 -5.90 -15.95 3.74
N GLY A 286 -6.70 -15.50 4.72
CA GLY A 286 -6.17 -14.81 5.89
C GLY A 286 -5.35 -15.77 6.75
N ARG A 287 -4.28 -15.27 7.35
CA ARG A 287 -3.36 -16.05 8.17
C ARG A 287 -3.04 -15.32 9.47
N ASP A 288 -2.84 -16.10 10.54
CA ASP A 288 -2.30 -15.64 11.81
C ASP A 288 -1.02 -16.42 12.11
N ILE A 289 -0.03 -15.76 12.65
CA ILE A 289 1.27 -16.35 13.00
C ILE A 289 1.48 -16.20 14.50
N TYR A 290 1.71 -17.32 15.17
CA TYR A 290 1.91 -17.40 16.63
C TYR A 290 3.33 -17.85 16.94
N SER A 291 3.93 -17.25 17.96
CA SER A 291 5.08 -17.84 18.63
C SER A 291 4.61 -18.88 19.65
N SER A 292 5.20 -20.04 19.62
CA SER A 292 5.00 -21.10 20.61
C SER A 292 6.35 -21.47 21.20
N THR A 293 6.46 -21.34 22.52
CA THR A 293 7.65 -21.78 23.24
C THR A 293 7.36 -23.17 23.82
N SER A 294 8.11 -24.18 23.39
CA SER A 294 7.99 -25.52 23.94
C SER A 294 8.51 -25.59 25.38
N ALA A 295 8.18 -26.66 26.10
CA ALA A 295 8.72 -26.93 27.43
C ALA A 295 10.27 -27.02 27.47
N THR A 296 10.89 -27.21 26.31
CA THR A 296 12.34 -27.22 26.12
C THR A 296 12.92 -25.86 25.74
N LEU A 297 12.15 -24.78 25.85
CA LEU A 297 12.52 -23.40 25.49
C LEU A 297 12.86 -23.20 24.00
N ILE A 298 12.44 -24.13 23.13
CA ILE A 298 12.58 -23.96 21.69
C ILE A 298 11.39 -23.14 21.22
N GLU A 299 11.67 -21.96 20.69
CA GLU A 299 10.67 -21.13 20.01
C GLU A 299 10.37 -21.72 18.63
N SER A 300 9.11 -21.90 18.35
CA SER A 300 8.60 -22.30 17.04
C SER A 300 7.48 -21.37 16.62
N THR A 301 7.42 -21.06 15.34
CA THR A 301 6.31 -20.34 14.77
C THR A 301 5.25 -21.28 14.22
N MET A 302 3.99 -21.01 14.54
CA MET A 302 2.84 -21.73 14.02
C MET A 302 1.98 -20.83 13.18
N THR A 303 1.67 -21.24 11.95
CA THR A 303 0.75 -20.53 11.07
C THR A 303 -0.63 -21.18 11.13
N ARG A 304 -1.65 -20.36 11.34
CA ARG A 304 -3.05 -20.75 11.20
C ARG A 304 -3.70 -19.91 10.10
N VAL A 305 -4.56 -20.52 9.32
CA VAL A 305 -5.26 -19.86 8.22
C VAL A 305 -6.77 -19.93 8.39
N SER A 306 -7.49 -19.03 7.74
CA SER A 306 -8.96 -19.08 7.68
C SER A 306 -9.44 -20.37 7.00
N GLU A 307 -10.54 -20.94 7.48
CA GLU A 307 -11.12 -22.15 6.87
C GLU A 307 -11.58 -21.93 5.43
N LYS A 308 -12.10 -20.74 5.13
CA LYS A 308 -12.54 -20.36 3.79
C LYS A 308 -11.51 -19.48 3.12
N HIS A 309 -11.28 -19.70 1.83
CA HIS A 309 -10.53 -18.77 1.00
C HIS A 309 -11.40 -17.60 0.53
N SER A 310 -10.75 -16.52 0.11
CA SER A 310 -11.41 -15.39 -0.54
C SER A 310 -12.03 -15.83 -1.88
N GLU A 311 -13.21 -15.33 -2.19
CA GLU A 311 -13.85 -15.50 -3.49
C GLU A 311 -13.63 -14.30 -4.42
N ALA A 312 -12.94 -13.25 -3.97
CA ALA A 312 -12.68 -12.09 -4.78
C ALA A 312 -11.64 -12.40 -5.87
N PRO A 313 -11.84 -11.96 -7.11
CA PRO A 313 -10.87 -12.15 -8.17
C PRO A 313 -9.60 -11.32 -7.91
N ILE A 314 -8.48 -11.81 -8.43
CA ILE A 314 -7.21 -11.08 -8.46
C ILE A 314 -6.78 -11.00 -9.91
N SER A 315 -6.55 -9.78 -10.42
CA SER A 315 -6.13 -9.58 -11.81
C SER A 315 -4.97 -8.61 -11.93
N ILE A 316 -4.06 -8.93 -12.87
CA ILE A 316 -2.84 -8.18 -13.12
C ILE A 316 -2.74 -7.91 -14.62
N CYS A 317 -2.51 -6.65 -15.00
CA CYS A 317 -2.24 -6.24 -16.36
C CYS A 317 -0.76 -5.96 -16.54
N TYR A 318 -0.14 -6.61 -17.52
CA TYR A 318 1.27 -6.47 -17.86
C TYR A 318 1.41 -5.63 -19.14
N TYR A 319 2.04 -4.48 -19.03
CA TYR A 319 2.20 -3.48 -20.09
C TYR A 319 3.63 -3.47 -20.60
N PRO A 320 3.91 -3.95 -21.83
CA PRO A 320 5.21 -3.81 -22.46
C PRO A 320 5.57 -2.34 -22.75
N LEU A 321 6.80 -1.98 -22.47
CA LEU A 321 7.36 -0.66 -22.71
C LEU A 321 8.63 -0.78 -23.56
N ALA A 322 8.82 0.13 -24.52
CA ALA A 322 9.93 0.12 -25.44
C ALA A 322 10.47 1.53 -25.73
N GLY A 323 11.67 1.64 -26.28
CA GLY A 323 12.29 2.90 -26.64
C GLY A 323 12.60 3.77 -25.41
N SER A 324 12.28 5.06 -25.46
CA SER A 324 12.53 6.01 -24.37
C SER A 324 11.72 5.73 -23.11
N ASP A 325 10.63 4.97 -23.21
CA ASP A 325 9.76 4.61 -22.10
C ASP A 325 10.12 3.25 -21.48
N ALA A 326 11.21 2.58 -21.93
CA ALA A 326 11.67 1.33 -21.37
C ALA A 326 12.48 1.54 -20.08
N ASP A 327 11.92 2.27 -19.11
CA ASP A 327 12.52 2.53 -17.80
C ASP A 327 11.42 2.83 -16.75
N TYR A 328 11.82 3.11 -15.51
CA TYR A 328 10.89 3.44 -14.42
C TYR A 328 10.10 4.73 -14.67
N ASN A 329 10.64 5.71 -15.43
CA ASN A 329 9.89 6.91 -15.81
C ASN A 329 8.72 6.53 -16.74
N GLY A 330 8.99 5.69 -17.75
CA GLY A 330 7.93 5.17 -18.62
C GLY A 330 6.92 4.32 -17.87
N MET A 331 7.37 3.51 -16.89
CA MET A 331 6.47 2.76 -16.01
C MET A 331 5.53 3.70 -15.23
N ALA A 332 6.06 4.79 -14.66
CA ALA A 332 5.26 5.76 -13.93
C ALA A 332 4.26 6.50 -14.85
N LYS A 333 4.70 6.93 -16.05
CA LYS A 333 3.83 7.54 -17.06
C LYS A 333 2.71 6.57 -17.47
N ARG A 334 3.04 5.28 -17.69
CA ARG A 334 2.04 4.27 -18.07
C ARG A 334 1.02 4.02 -16.95
N TYR A 335 1.47 3.99 -15.69
CA TYR A 335 0.57 3.83 -14.55
C TYR A 335 -0.31 5.08 -14.34
N ARG A 336 0.23 6.30 -14.46
CA ARG A 336 -0.57 7.54 -14.46
C ARG A 336 -1.64 7.51 -15.56
N LYS A 337 -1.27 7.11 -16.78
CA LYS A 337 -2.20 6.92 -17.90
C LYS A 337 -3.29 5.91 -17.54
N TYR A 338 -2.93 4.75 -16.96
CA TYR A 338 -3.90 3.74 -16.50
C TYR A 338 -4.91 4.34 -15.50
N LEU A 339 -4.45 5.10 -14.53
CA LEU A 339 -5.33 5.75 -13.55
C LEU A 339 -6.27 6.76 -14.19
N THR A 340 -5.80 7.51 -15.17
CA THR A 340 -6.59 8.51 -15.92
C THR A 340 -7.62 7.85 -16.84
N ASP A 341 -7.21 6.89 -17.65
CA ASP A 341 -8.09 6.18 -18.60
C ASP A 341 -9.23 5.44 -17.90
N ASN A 342 -8.99 4.96 -16.69
CA ASN A 342 -10.01 4.28 -15.88
C ASN A 342 -10.78 5.21 -14.93
N ASN A 343 -10.67 6.53 -15.09
CA ASN A 343 -11.30 7.55 -14.24
C ASN A 343 -10.99 7.36 -12.72
N LYS A 344 -9.87 6.76 -12.40
CA LYS A 344 -9.43 6.55 -11.02
C LYS A 344 -8.70 7.76 -10.46
N LEU A 345 -7.98 8.52 -11.30
CA LEU A 345 -7.23 9.72 -10.91
C LEU A 345 -8.08 10.97 -11.13
N LYS A 346 -8.38 11.68 -10.06
CA LYS A 346 -8.99 13.00 -10.12
C LYS A 346 -7.91 14.07 -10.16
N VAL A 347 -7.85 14.79 -11.26
CA VAL A 347 -7.01 15.98 -11.38
C VAL A 347 -7.75 17.15 -10.76
N ILE A 348 -7.08 17.92 -9.91
CA ILE A 348 -7.67 19.05 -9.21
C ILE A 348 -7.19 20.35 -9.86
N ASP A 349 -8.14 21.11 -10.36
CA ASP A 349 -7.91 22.37 -11.07
C ASP A 349 -7.73 23.58 -10.11
N SER A 350 -7.68 23.34 -8.79
CA SER A 350 -7.58 24.42 -7.81
C SER A 350 -6.16 24.54 -7.24
N LYS A 351 -5.67 25.77 -7.17
CA LYS A 351 -4.45 26.11 -6.42
C LYS A 351 -4.71 25.95 -4.92
N ILE A 352 -4.53 24.74 -4.42
CA ILE A 352 -4.67 24.40 -3.00
C ILE A 352 -3.28 24.53 -2.40
N GLY A 353 -2.97 25.60 -1.66
CA GLY A 353 -1.75 25.79 -0.87
C GLY A 353 -0.43 25.27 -1.46
N ASN A 354 0.65 25.96 -1.21
CA ASN A 354 1.96 25.61 -1.76
C ASN A 354 2.82 24.82 -0.76
N TYR A 355 2.50 24.89 0.54
CA TYR A 355 3.16 24.14 1.60
C TYR A 355 2.14 23.69 2.65
N GLY A 356 2.47 22.61 3.36
CA GLY A 356 1.63 22.02 4.40
C GLY A 356 2.02 22.52 5.79
N VAL A 357 1.04 22.63 6.66
CA VAL A 357 1.23 22.87 8.09
C VAL A 357 0.30 21.96 8.88
N THR A 358 0.87 21.09 9.70
CA THR A 358 0.12 20.26 10.65
C THR A 358 0.17 20.90 12.02
N ILE A 359 -0.96 21.44 12.49
CA ILE A 359 -1.09 22.02 13.84
C ILE A 359 -1.64 20.96 14.78
N TYR A 360 -0.88 20.62 15.82
CA TYR A 360 -1.26 19.62 16.80
C TYR A 360 -2.06 20.25 17.96
N GLY A 361 -3.26 19.72 18.19
CA GLY A 361 -4.21 20.25 19.18
C GLY A 361 -3.85 19.88 20.61
N GLY A 362 -3.76 18.60 20.92
CA GLY A 362 -3.49 18.18 22.29
C GLY A 362 -3.06 16.73 22.45
N VAL A 363 -2.64 16.40 23.66
CA VAL A 363 -2.18 15.07 24.07
C VAL A 363 -2.89 14.63 25.35
N ASP A 364 -3.05 13.33 25.52
CA ASP A 364 -3.54 12.79 26.79
C ASP A 364 -2.39 12.71 27.80
N ILE A 365 -2.64 13.21 28.99
CA ILE A 365 -1.73 13.12 30.12
C ILE A 365 -2.37 12.37 31.29
N SER A 366 -1.55 11.63 32.03
CA SER A 366 -1.97 11.03 33.29
C SER A 366 -1.89 12.08 34.40
N THR A 367 -3.02 12.39 35.04
CA THR A 367 -3.12 13.24 36.22
C THR A 367 -3.71 12.49 37.39
N SER A 368 -3.66 13.05 38.58
CA SER A 368 -4.28 12.44 39.75
C SER A 368 -5.44 13.30 40.25
N PHE A 369 -6.61 12.68 40.41
CA PHE A 369 -7.75 13.30 41.09
C PHE A 369 -8.07 12.51 42.36
N MET A 370 -7.90 13.14 43.51
CA MET A 370 -8.06 12.49 44.83
C MET A 370 -7.23 11.23 45.00
N GLY A 371 -6.00 11.20 44.48
CA GLY A 371 -5.12 10.02 44.51
C GLY A 371 -5.41 8.92 43.48
N ILE A 372 -6.46 9.07 42.65
CA ILE A 372 -6.81 8.14 41.57
C ILE A 372 -6.23 8.66 40.25
N PRO A 373 -5.40 7.87 39.54
CA PRO A 373 -4.89 8.27 38.25
C PRO A 373 -6.03 8.37 37.23
N ILE A 374 -6.11 9.52 36.56
CA ILE A 374 -7.08 9.78 35.48
C ILE A 374 -6.33 10.27 34.24
N MET A 375 -6.82 9.90 33.06
CA MET A 375 -6.35 10.45 31.81
C MET A 375 -7.15 11.70 31.46
N THR A 376 -6.44 12.78 31.15
CA THR A 376 -7.05 14.05 30.69
C THR A 376 -6.34 14.56 29.47
N THR A 377 -7.08 15.20 28.56
CA THR A 377 -6.50 15.85 27.38
C THR A 377 -5.95 17.22 27.78
N LYS A 378 -4.67 17.46 27.48
CA LYS A 378 -4.01 18.76 27.64
C LYS A 378 -3.81 19.41 26.28
N SER A 379 -4.14 20.68 26.16
CA SER A 379 -3.95 21.44 24.93
C SER A 379 -2.45 21.73 24.69
N LEU A 380 -2.00 21.50 23.47
CA LEU A 380 -0.75 22.00 22.90
C LEU A 380 -1.04 23.29 22.11
N THR A 381 -2.21 23.37 21.48
CA THR A 381 -2.68 24.52 20.71
C THR A 381 -4.19 24.60 20.79
N THR A 382 -4.72 25.76 21.16
CA THR A 382 -6.15 26.08 21.12
C THR A 382 -6.56 26.60 19.74
N PHE A 383 -7.87 26.71 19.45
CA PHE A 383 -8.36 27.31 18.20
C PHE A 383 -7.93 28.77 18.02
N SER A 384 -7.89 29.54 19.11
CA SER A 384 -7.42 30.93 19.07
C SER A 384 -5.93 31.01 18.75
N GLU A 385 -5.11 30.16 19.37
CA GLU A 385 -3.68 30.08 19.12
C GLU A 385 -3.38 29.54 17.71
N ALA A 386 -4.15 28.56 17.22
CA ALA A 386 -4.05 28.10 15.83
C ALA A 386 -4.33 29.22 14.83
N LYS A 387 -5.34 30.07 15.13
CA LYS A 387 -5.61 31.27 14.32
C LYS A 387 -4.41 32.23 14.33
N GLU A 388 -3.80 32.50 15.47
CA GLU A 388 -2.59 33.36 15.58
C GLU A 388 -1.43 32.80 14.74
N ILE A 389 -1.16 31.47 14.80
CA ILE A 389 -0.15 30.81 14.00
C ILE A 389 -0.43 31.01 12.51
N VAL A 390 -1.67 30.72 12.06
CA VAL A 390 -2.06 30.85 10.65
C VAL A 390 -1.97 32.30 10.18
N GLN A 391 -2.38 33.28 11.01
CA GLN A 391 -2.24 34.69 10.70
C GLN A 391 -0.78 35.08 10.47
N LYS A 392 0.10 34.67 11.37
CA LYS A 392 1.51 35.00 11.28
C LYS A 392 2.18 34.38 10.05
N LEU A 393 1.88 33.11 9.74
CA LEU A 393 2.38 32.45 8.54
C LEU A 393 1.90 33.15 7.25
N ASN A 394 0.64 33.56 7.20
CA ASN A 394 0.07 34.26 6.05
C ASN A 394 0.63 35.70 5.87
N GLU A 395 1.06 36.35 6.95
CA GLU A 395 1.69 37.68 6.91
C GLU A 395 3.15 37.63 6.47
N THR A 396 3.85 36.52 6.72
CA THR A 396 5.32 36.42 6.54
C THR A 396 5.75 35.60 5.34
N SER A 397 4.87 34.84 4.71
CA SER A 397 5.17 33.98 3.55
C SER A 397 4.49 34.47 2.26
N GLU A 398 5.21 34.42 1.15
CA GLU A 398 4.66 34.62 -0.21
C GLU A 398 3.87 33.39 -0.72
N LEU A 399 4.06 32.24 -0.05
CA LEU A 399 3.37 30.99 -0.38
C LEU A 399 2.12 30.84 0.50
N THR A 400 1.07 30.23 -0.05
CA THR A 400 -0.18 29.99 0.67
C THR A 400 -0.10 28.66 1.46
N PRO A 401 -0.36 28.65 2.77
CA PRO A 401 -0.39 27.43 3.55
C PRO A 401 -1.64 26.59 3.28
N GLN A 402 -1.48 25.27 3.39
CA GLN A 402 -2.57 24.34 3.59
C GLN A 402 -2.51 23.83 5.05
N ILE A 403 -3.57 24.02 5.83
CA ILE A 403 -3.56 23.77 7.27
C ILE A 403 -4.31 22.47 7.60
N LYS A 404 -3.62 21.55 8.28
CA LYS A 404 -4.19 20.33 8.88
C LYS A 404 -4.25 20.49 10.41
N LEU A 405 -5.44 20.46 10.99
CA LEU A 405 -5.63 20.44 12.44
C LEU A 405 -5.71 18.99 12.91
N TYR A 406 -4.68 18.51 13.57
CA TYR A 406 -4.58 17.15 14.06
C TYR A 406 -4.76 17.07 15.59
N GLY A 407 -5.60 16.15 16.06
CA GLY A 407 -5.77 15.93 17.49
C GLY A 407 -6.60 16.99 18.23
N PHE A 408 -7.57 17.64 17.59
CA PHE A 408 -8.52 18.60 18.23
C PHE A 408 -9.79 17.91 18.75
N GLY A 409 -9.90 16.61 18.62
CA GLY A 409 -10.99 15.81 19.17
C GLY A 409 -10.82 15.50 20.67
N GLU A 410 -11.78 14.78 21.25
CA GLU A 410 -11.58 14.17 22.56
C GLU A 410 -10.42 13.17 22.50
N ASN A 411 -9.54 13.17 23.49
CA ASN A 411 -8.29 12.43 23.63
C ASN A 411 -7.10 13.00 22.78
N GLY A 412 -7.23 14.19 22.21
CA GLY A 412 -6.13 14.82 21.47
C GLY A 412 -5.69 13.97 20.26
N ILE A 413 -4.37 13.76 20.12
CA ILE A 413 -3.79 12.94 19.03
C ILE A 413 -4.06 11.44 19.19
N ASN A 414 -4.54 10.98 20.34
CA ASN A 414 -4.85 9.57 20.53
C ASN A 414 -6.22 9.25 19.92
N PRO A 415 -6.35 8.14 19.19
CA PRO A 415 -7.64 7.74 18.65
C PRO A 415 -8.62 7.50 19.81
N GLY A 416 -9.76 8.17 19.78
CA GLY A 416 -10.75 8.12 20.83
C GLY A 416 -12.09 7.63 20.31
N ARG A 417 -12.96 8.58 20.00
CA ARG A 417 -14.32 8.31 19.55
C ARG A 417 -14.37 8.15 18.04
N ILE A 418 -14.93 7.02 17.61
CA ILE A 418 -15.35 6.86 16.23
C ILE A 418 -16.88 6.96 16.20
N ALA A 419 -17.41 7.78 15.30
CA ALA A 419 -18.77 7.73 14.78
C ALA A 419 -19.96 7.79 15.75
N GLY A 420 -19.78 8.03 17.02
CA GLY A 420 -20.91 8.17 17.96
C GLY A 420 -21.07 9.57 18.49
N GLY A 421 -20.10 10.38 18.30
CA GLY A 421 -20.04 11.69 18.90
C GLY A 421 -18.72 12.35 18.64
N TYR A 422 -18.43 12.66 17.35
CA TYR A 422 -17.36 13.59 17.09
C TYR A 422 -17.66 14.88 17.86
N THR A 423 -16.74 15.26 18.71
CA THR A 423 -16.79 16.53 19.42
C THR A 423 -15.39 17.09 19.51
N PHE A 424 -15.28 18.39 19.37
CA PHE A 424 -14.05 19.07 19.74
C PHE A 424 -13.99 19.17 21.25
N ALA A 425 -12.84 18.85 21.84
CA ALA A 425 -12.68 18.92 23.28
C ALA A 425 -12.69 20.38 23.73
N LYS A 426 -13.32 20.64 24.88
CA LYS A 426 -13.46 22.01 25.43
C LYS A 426 -12.12 22.68 25.77
N VAL A 427 -11.07 21.88 25.97
CA VAL A 427 -9.72 22.37 26.26
C VAL A 427 -9.14 23.19 25.11
N PHE A 428 -9.63 22.97 23.85
CA PHE A 428 -9.18 23.70 22.67
C PHE A 428 -9.91 25.04 22.44
N GLY A 429 -10.87 25.41 23.31
CA GLY A 429 -11.65 26.65 23.18
C GLY A 429 -13.12 26.38 22.84
N SER A 430 -13.82 27.47 22.57
CA SER A 430 -15.25 27.47 22.26
C SER A 430 -15.50 27.18 20.76
N ASN A 431 -16.76 26.85 20.42
CA ASN A 431 -17.17 26.75 19.03
C ASN A 431 -17.07 28.11 18.27
N ASN A 432 -17.11 29.22 19.01
CA ASN A 432 -16.91 30.54 18.42
C ASN A 432 -15.45 30.75 18.02
N ASP A 433 -14.49 30.34 18.86
CA ASP A 433 -13.07 30.44 18.54
C ASP A 433 -12.74 29.62 17.28
N ARG A 434 -13.33 28.42 17.19
CA ARG A 434 -13.21 27.59 15.95
C ARG A 434 -13.78 28.33 14.73
N LYS A 435 -14.99 28.90 14.82
CA LYS A 435 -15.61 29.65 13.73
C LYS A 435 -14.81 30.87 13.29
N LEU A 436 -14.13 31.53 14.23
CA LEU A 436 -13.24 32.66 13.92
C LEU A 436 -12.00 32.21 13.14
N LEU A 437 -11.44 31.03 13.45
CA LEU A 437 -10.38 30.42 12.65
C LEU A 437 -10.90 30.06 11.26
N ASP A 438 -12.04 29.36 11.16
CA ASP A 438 -12.66 28.99 9.87
C ASP A 438 -12.90 30.22 8.97
N SER A 439 -13.45 31.29 9.55
CA SER A 439 -13.74 32.54 8.82
C SER A 439 -12.46 33.20 8.31
N TYR A 440 -11.44 33.29 9.16
CA TYR A 440 -10.15 33.85 8.78
C TYR A 440 -9.52 33.08 7.60
N CYS A 441 -9.48 31.74 7.70
CA CYS A 441 -8.93 30.91 6.62
C CYS A 441 -9.72 31.11 5.32
N LYS A 442 -11.05 31.13 5.38
CA LYS A 442 -11.91 31.33 4.22
C LYS A 442 -11.70 32.71 3.57
N GLU A 443 -11.62 33.77 4.36
CA GLU A 443 -11.43 35.16 3.89
C GLU A 443 -10.06 35.34 3.21
N ASN A 444 -9.06 34.55 3.58
CA ASN A 444 -7.69 34.61 3.03
C ASN A 444 -7.38 33.48 2.05
N ASN A 445 -8.38 32.69 1.60
CA ASN A 445 -8.22 31.56 0.68
C ASN A 445 -7.26 30.47 1.20
N ILE A 446 -7.17 30.29 2.52
CA ILE A 446 -6.37 29.27 3.17
C ILE A 446 -7.21 28.01 3.34
N SER A 447 -6.74 26.89 2.83
CA SER A 447 -7.41 25.59 2.97
C SER A 447 -7.20 25.05 4.40
N LEU A 448 -8.30 24.77 5.09
CA LEU A 448 -8.31 24.28 6.48
C LEU A 448 -8.98 22.91 6.58
N TYR A 449 -8.28 21.94 7.14
CA TYR A 449 -8.74 20.56 7.29
C TYR A 449 -8.71 20.13 8.75
N TYR A 450 -9.76 19.43 9.16
CA TYR A 450 -9.87 18.80 10.48
C TYR A 450 -9.64 17.30 10.35
N ASP A 451 -8.73 16.76 11.15
CA ASP A 451 -8.39 15.33 11.09
C ASP A 451 -9.38 14.46 11.84
N PHE A 452 -9.72 13.32 11.27
CA PHE A 452 -10.60 12.30 11.84
C PHE A 452 -10.06 10.89 11.59
N ASP A 453 -9.86 10.15 12.68
CA ASP A 453 -9.57 8.73 12.62
C ASP A 453 -10.90 7.95 12.56
N LEU A 454 -11.07 7.14 11.51
CA LEU A 454 -12.28 6.35 11.26
C LEU A 454 -12.10 4.86 11.52
N ILE A 455 -10.91 4.43 11.85
CA ILE A 455 -10.57 3.01 12.00
C ILE A 455 -10.20 2.66 13.43
N ARG A 456 -9.35 3.46 14.09
CA ARG A 456 -8.82 3.16 15.42
C ARG A 456 -9.71 3.74 16.52
N TYR A 457 -9.87 2.99 17.60
CA TYR A 457 -10.58 3.46 18.80
C TYR A 457 -10.06 2.78 20.06
N ASN A 458 -10.28 3.41 21.21
CA ASN A 458 -9.86 2.93 22.51
C ASN A 458 -11.04 2.75 23.49
N ALA A 459 -10.76 2.27 24.70
CA ALA A 459 -11.78 2.00 25.71
C ALA A 459 -12.54 3.25 26.18
N SER A 460 -11.92 4.44 26.13
CA SER A 460 -12.56 5.72 26.49
C SER A 460 -13.46 6.25 25.37
N GLY A 461 -13.34 5.71 24.15
CA GLY A 461 -14.12 6.12 23.00
C GLY A 461 -15.60 5.81 23.14
N LYS A 462 -16.47 6.76 22.76
CA LYS A 462 -17.91 6.56 22.69
C LYS A 462 -18.34 6.35 21.24
N GLY A 463 -19.26 5.44 21.00
CA GLY A 463 -19.85 5.28 19.68
C GLY A 463 -19.93 3.85 19.20
N PHE A 464 -18.93 3.02 19.49
CA PHE A 464 -18.96 1.58 19.31
C PHE A 464 -18.56 0.86 20.59
N SER A 465 -19.08 -0.37 20.78
CA SER A 465 -18.69 -1.18 21.91
C SER A 465 -17.23 -1.55 21.81
N TYR A 466 -16.45 -1.25 22.85
CA TYR A 466 -15.06 -1.68 22.93
C TYR A 466 -14.91 -3.19 22.86
N LEU A 467 -15.85 -3.95 23.43
CA LEU A 467 -15.81 -5.41 23.44
C LEU A 467 -16.27 -6.05 22.11
N PHE A 468 -17.29 -5.46 21.44
CA PHE A 468 -17.94 -6.06 20.27
C PHE A 468 -17.83 -5.19 19.00
N GLY A 469 -17.06 -4.11 19.06
CA GLY A 469 -16.89 -3.18 17.93
C GLY A 469 -15.71 -3.50 17.04
N ALA A 470 -14.77 -4.31 17.51
CA ALA A 470 -13.51 -4.58 16.83
C ALA A 470 -13.64 -5.59 15.69
N ALA A 471 -12.79 -5.44 14.69
CA ALA A 471 -12.48 -6.48 13.72
C ALA A 471 -11.83 -7.69 14.40
N LYS A 472 -11.85 -8.83 13.72
CA LYS A 472 -11.22 -10.05 14.21
C LYS A 472 -10.28 -10.64 13.19
N SER A 473 -9.21 -11.26 13.66
CA SER A 473 -8.24 -12.00 12.87
C SER A 473 -8.82 -13.31 12.31
N ALA A 474 -8.06 -14.01 11.48
CA ALA A 474 -8.42 -15.31 10.91
C ALA A 474 -8.76 -16.37 11.97
N THR A 475 -8.21 -16.26 13.17
CA THR A 475 -8.50 -17.15 14.32
C THR A 475 -9.43 -16.54 15.36
N LEU A 476 -10.15 -15.48 14.96
CA LEU A 476 -11.16 -14.78 15.77
C LEU A 476 -10.62 -14.00 16.97
N HIS A 477 -9.33 -13.71 17.03
CA HIS A 477 -8.77 -12.79 18.00
C HIS A 477 -9.18 -11.35 17.67
N VAL A 478 -9.31 -10.54 18.69
CA VAL A 478 -9.61 -9.11 18.52
C VAL A 478 -8.41 -8.44 17.84
N ALA A 479 -8.67 -7.72 16.76
CA ALA A 479 -7.65 -6.96 16.07
C ALA A 479 -7.26 -5.72 16.89
N GLU A 480 -5.98 -5.66 17.24
CA GLU A 480 -5.40 -4.58 18.05
C GLU A 480 -4.24 -3.94 17.29
N PHE A 481 -4.21 -2.62 17.33
CA PHE A 481 -3.13 -1.82 16.78
C PHE A 481 -2.28 -1.26 17.93
N SER A 482 -0.99 -1.54 17.90
CA SER A 482 -0.02 -1.02 18.87
C SER A 482 0.98 -0.13 18.16
N GLU A 483 1.17 1.09 18.63
CA GLU A 483 2.27 1.93 18.16
C GLU A 483 3.61 1.35 18.64
N LEU A 484 4.59 1.34 17.73
CA LEU A 484 5.95 1.03 18.07
C LEU A 484 6.64 2.25 18.69
N LEU A 485 7.43 2.02 19.71
CA LEU A 485 8.35 3.01 20.25
C LEU A 485 9.62 3.00 19.41
N THR A 486 9.72 3.91 18.46
CA THR A 486 10.99 4.21 17.83
C THR A 486 11.84 5.07 18.80
N PRO A 487 13.10 4.76 19.06
CA PRO A 487 14.03 3.84 18.37
C PRO A 487 14.11 2.44 18.99
N LEU A 488 13.39 2.13 20.05
CA LEU A 488 13.51 0.87 20.78
C LEU A 488 12.91 -0.32 20.07
N ARG A 489 12.09 -0.09 19.03
CA ARG A 489 11.29 -1.11 18.33
C ARG A 489 10.45 -1.98 19.26
N GLU A 490 10.01 -1.43 20.38
CA GLU A 490 9.15 -2.09 21.35
C GLU A 490 7.72 -1.55 21.26
N LYS A 491 6.72 -2.39 21.57
CA LYS A 491 5.33 -1.92 21.71
C LYS A 491 5.25 -0.83 22.76
N SER A 492 4.56 0.25 22.42
CA SER A 492 4.17 1.24 23.42
C SER A 492 3.29 0.55 24.48
N PRO A 493 3.68 0.53 25.75
CA PRO A 493 2.86 -0.07 26.80
C PRO A 493 1.57 0.70 27.06
N VAL A 494 1.42 1.90 26.49
CA VAL A 494 0.39 2.85 26.91
C VAL A 494 -0.83 2.87 25.99
N LYS A 495 -0.75 2.36 24.72
CA LYS A 495 -1.78 2.71 23.73
C LYS A 495 -2.10 1.63 22.71
N THR A 496 -2.46 0.43 23.16
CA THR A 496 -3.15 -0.50 22.27
C THR A 496 -4.53 0.05 21.94
N THR A 497 -4.79 0.30 20.68
CA THR A 497 -6.12 0.64 20.17
C THR A 497 -6.73 -0.55 19.46
N ARG A 498 -8.04 -0.56 19.29
CA ARG A 498 -8.74 -1.58 18.51
C ARG A 498 -9.08 -1.04 17.13
N ILE A 499 -9.12 -1.97 16.19
CA ILE A 499 -9.50 -1.67 14.79
C ILE A 499 -10.99 -1.94 14.65
N LEU A 500 -11.71 -1.00 14.04
CA LEU A 500 -13.17 -1.08 13.89
C LEU A 500 -13.57 -2.22 12.94
N ASN A 501 -14.60 -2.96 13.32
CA ASN A 501 -15.25 -3.94 12.45
C ASN A 501 -15.63 -3.34 11.10
N ARG A 502 -15.24 -4.01 10.00
CA ARG A 502 -15.43 -3.56 8.62
C ARG A 502 -16.88 -3.18 8.31
N GLY A 503 -17.86 -3.97 8.77
CA GLY A 503 -19.28 -3.69 8.57
C GLY A 503 -19.81 -2.42 9.27
N LYS A 504 -19.00 -1.77 10.11
CA LYS A 504 -19.36 -0.55 10.83
C LYS A 504 -18.73 0.72 10.26
N ILE A 505 -17.74 0.63 9.37
CA ILE A 505 -17.03 1.78 8.81
C ILE A 505 -18.01 2.69 8.06
N LYS A 506 -18.86 2.17 7.20
CA LYS A 506 -19.87 2.95 6.47
C LYS A 506 -20.70 3.84 7.40
N LYS A 507 -21.18 3.26 8.50
CA LYS A 507 -21.92 3.99 9.53
C LYS A 507 -21.09 5.09 10.22
N ALA A 508 -19.78 4.84 10.39
CA ALA A 508 -18.84 5.84 10.91
C ALA A 508 -18.72 7.04 9.96
N VAL A 509 -18.51 6.76 8.67
CA VAL A 509 -18.42 7.77 7.61
C VAL A 509 -19.71 8.59 7.49
N GLU A 510 -20.88 7.95 7.47
CA GLU A 510 -22.19 8.65 7.42
C GLU A 510 -22.40 9.57 8.63
N LYS A 511 -21.92 9.15 9.80
CA LYS A 511 -22.01 10.00 11.01
C LYS A 511 -21.03 11.17 10.94
N LEU A 512 -19.82 10.94 10.42
CA LEU A 512 -18.86 12.02 10.17
C LEU A 512 -19.45 13.03 9.19
N ASN A 513 -19.99 12.58 8.06
CA ASN A 513 -20.60 13.46 7.06
C ASN A 513 -21.71 14.35 7.68
N ARG A 514 -22.59 13.76 8.50
CA ARG A 514 -23.63 14.55 9.24
C ARG A 514 -23.02 15.54 10.24
N PHE A 515 -21.95 15.16 10.92
CA PHE A 515 -21.27 16.03 11.87
C PHE A 515 -20.61 17.22 11.17
N THR A 516 -19.86 16.97 10.09
CA THR A 516 -19.15 18.01 9.34
C THR A 516 -20.13 18.98 8.67
N THR A 517 -21.20 18.46 8.06
CA THR A 517 -22.29 19.29 7.50
C THR A 517 -22.94 20.18 8.59
N LYS A 518 -23.29 19.62 9.76
CA LYS A 518 -23.88 20.37 10.87
C LYS A 518 -22.95 21.44 11.44
N LYS A 519 -21.64 21.18 11.40
CA LYS A 519 -20.60 22.08 11.94
C LYS A 519 -20.05 23.05 10.89
N GLU A 520 -20.50 22.95 9.65
CA GLU A 520 -20.03 23.77 8.52
C GLU A 520 -18.52 23.60 8.28
N ILE A 521 -18.02 22.35 8.38
CA ILE A 521 -16.61 22.01 8.15
C ILE A 521 -16.42 21.73 6.66
N SER A 522 -15.58 22.53 6.02
CA SER A 522 -15.32 22.44 4.57
C SER A 522 -14.15 21.52 4.21
N GLY A 523 -13.26 21.17 5.15
CA GLY A 523 -12.10 20.33 4.92
C GLY A 523 -11.97 19.20 5.93
N ILE A 524 -11.77 17.98 5.44
CA ILE A 524 -11.62 16.76 6.23
C ILE A 524 -10.27 16.12 5.91
N SER A 525 -9.51 15.80 6.94
CA SER A 525 -8.32 14.94 6.86
C SER A 525 -8.68 13.53 7.33
N LEU A 526 -8.25 12.53 6.56
CA LEU A 526 -8.43 11.12 6.85
C LEU A 526 -7.06 10.51 7.16
N SER A 527 -6.72 10.37 8.44
CA SER A 527 -5.40 9.91 8.86
C SER A 527 -5.17 8.42 8.65
N THR A 528 -6.19 7.57 8.80
CA THR A 528 -6.01 6.11 8.79
C THR A 528 -6.81 5.38 7.72
N LEU A 529 -7.91 5.95 7.29
CA LEU A 529 -8.82 5.30 6.33
C LEU A 529 -8.16 5.08 4.95
N GLY A 530 -7.25 5.95 4.55
CA GLY A 530 -6.51 5.85 3.28
C GLY A 530 -5.24 5.01 3.36
N GLU A 531 -4.75 4.74 4.56
CA GLU A 531 -3.48 4.07 4.85
C GLU A 531 -3.65 2.57 5.11
N TYR A 532 -4.60 2.18 5.98
CA TYR A 532 -4.71 0.79 6.43
C TYR A 532 -5.75 0.01 5.65
N ALA A 533 -5.32 -1.16 5.15
CA ALA A 533 -6.20 -2.18 4.60
C ALA A 533 -6.17 -3.42 5.49
N TYR A 534 -7.34 -3.99 5.83
CA TYR A 534 -7.44 -5.12 6.74
C TYR A 534 -8.65 -6.01 6.45
N SER A 535 -8.55 -7.27 6.88
CA SER A 535 -9.63 -8.24 6.87
C SER A 535 -10.49 -8.15 8.13
N ASP A 536 -11.67 -8.73 8.12
CA ASP A 536 -12.52 -8.88 9.31
C ASP A 536 -13.28 -10.20 9.28
N PHE A 537 -12.98 -11.06 10.24
CA PHE A 537 -13.59 -12.39 10.41
C PHE A 537 -14.66 -12.40 11.51
N SER A 538 -15.11 -11.21 11.98
CA SER A 538 -16.00 -11.09 13.14
C SER A 538 -17.45 -11.51 12.91
N ASP A 539 -17.86 -11.67 11.64
CA ASP A 539 -19.24 -11.98 11.27
C ASP A 539 -19.32 -13.22 10.35
N THR A 540 -20.54 -13.76 10.18
CA THR A 540 -20.83 -14.83 9.20
C THR A 540 -20.49 -14.43 7.77
N LYS A 541 -20.39 -13.13 7.49
CA LYS A 541 -19.82 -12.57 6.27
C LYS A 541 -18.33 -12.31 6.47
N TYR A 542 -17.52 -13.12 5.80
CA TYR A 542 -16.10 -12.89 5.71
C TYR A 542 -15.82 -11.63 4.88
N PHE A 543 -15.21 -10.63 5.50
CA PHE A 543 -14.67 -9.48 4.81
C PHE A 543 -13.18 -9.71 4.57
N CYS A 544 -12.82 -10.18 3.39
CA CYS A 544 -11.41 -10.20 3.02
C CYS A 544 -10.90 -8.77 2.78
N LYS A 545 -9.58 -8.61 2.79
CA LYS A 545 -8.93 -7.35 2.51
C LYS A 545 -9.32 -6.75 1.15
N ASN A 546 -9.60 -7.60 0.16
CA ASN A 546 -9.80 -7.29 -1.26
C ASN A 546 -10.84 -6.20 -1.61
N ASN A 547 -11.79 -5.91 -0.75
CA ASN A 547 -12.81 -4.89 -1.04
C ASN A 547 -12.54 -3.56 -0.32
N MET A 548 -11.42 -3.46 0.41
CA MET A 548 -11.15 -2.26 1.20
C MET A 548 -10.92 -1.04 0.32
N ALA A 549 -10.19 -1.16 -0.76
CA ALA A 549 -9.90 -0.06 -1.68
C ALA A 549 -11.17 0.52 -2.31
N SER A 550 -12.09 -0.34 -2.79
CA SER A 550 -13.36 0.11 -3.37
C SER A 550 -14.27 0.75 -2.32
N ASP A 551 -14.36 0.15 -1.12
CA ASP A 551 -15.15 0.70 -0.02
C ASP A 551 -14.64 2.10 0.37
N VAL A 552 -13.33 2.27 0.53
CA VAL A 552 -12.72 3.56 0.90
C VAL A 552 -12.94 4.61 -0.18
N SER A 553 -12.80 4.25 -1.46
CA SER A 553 -13.09 5.17 -2.56
C SER A 553 -14.55 5.65 -2.51
N GLU A 554 -15.53 4.75 -2.28
CA GLU A 554 -16.95 5.12 -2.08
C GLU A 554 -17.13 6.06 -0.88
N TYR A 555 -16.40 5.82 0.22
CA TYR A 555 -16.50 6.65 1.43
C TYR A 555 -15.92 8.05 1.22
N ILE A 556 -14.80 8.17 0.51
CA ILE A 556 -14.21 9.47 0.15
C ILE A 556 -15.19 10.25 -0.73
N GLU A 557 -15.79 9.61 -1.73
CA GLU A 557 -16.80 10.27 -2.58
C GLU A 557 -18.01 10.75 -1.80
N LEU A 558 -18.50 9.97 -0.83
CA LEU A 558 -19.63 10.37 0.02
C LEU A 558 -19.28 11.61 0.86
N LEU A 559 -18.05 11.70 1.40
CA LEU A 559 -17.59 12.85 2.17
C LEU A 559 -17.34 14.08 1.30
N ARG A 560 -16.88 13.90 0.06
CA ARG A 560 -16.61 14.98 -0.90
C ARG A 560 -17.84 15.78 -1.31
N ASN A 561 -19.05 15.23 -1.16
CA ASN A 561 -20.28 15.97 -1.45
C ASN A 561 -20.41 17.29 -0.64
N ASN A 562 -19.76 17.37 0.52
CA ASN A 562 -19.85 18.52 1.42
C ASN A 562 -18.50 19.08 1.89
N SER A 563 -17.40 18.41 1.59
CA SER A 563 -16.08 18.77 2.11
C SER A 563 -14.97 18.42 1.12
N HIS A 564 -13.88 19.17 1.15
CA HIS A 564 -12.62 18.79 0.54
C HIS A 564 -11.94 17.72 1.39
N ILE A 565 -11.27 16.76 0.75
CA ILE A 565 -10.69 15.61 1.43
C ILE A 565 -9.19 15.56 1.22
N ILE A 566 -8.43 15.45 2.31
CA ILE A 566 -7.02 15.07 2.27
C ILE A 566 -6.82 13.70 2.92
N ALA A 567 -5.85 12.95 2.44
CA ALA A 567 -5.46 11.66 2.99
C ALA A 567 -3.98 11.68 3.37
N SER A 568 -3.62 11.05 4.49
CA SER A 568 -2.23 10.92 4.94
C SER A 568 -1.67 9.55 4.60
N ASN A 569 -0.38 9.46 4.24
CA ASN A 569 0.33 8.22 3.87
C ASN A 569 -0.51 7.29 2.98
N ALA A 570 -1.12 7.90 1.95
CA ALA A 570 -2.24 7.31 1.26
C ALA A 570 -1.83 6.24 0.26
N ASN A 571 -2.48 5.09 0.36
CA ASN A 571 -2.47 4.06 -0.69
C ASN A 571 -3.12 4.60 -1.98
N ALA A 572 -2.78 4.01 -3.13
CA ALA A 572 -3.19 4.51 -4.45
C ALA A 572 -4.70 4.79 -4.57
N TYR A 573 -5.55 3.96 -3.99
CA TYR A 573 -7.01 4.13 -4.04
C TYR A 573 -7.48 5.40 -3.33
N ALA A 574 -6.85 5.75 -2.21
CA ALA A 574 -7.17 6.95 -1.45
C ALA A 574 -6.48 8.18 -2.05
N ALA A 575 -5.20 8.05 -2.42
CA ALA A 575 -4.44 9.10 -3.08
C ALA A 575 -5.10 9.56 -4.37
N ALA A 576 -5.56 8.63 -5.20
CA ALA A 576 -6.23 8.96 -6.46
C ALA A 576 -7.57 9.70 -6.26
N SER A 577 -8.29 9.41 -5.17
CA SER A 577 -9.60 9.97 -4.85
C SER A 577 -9.55 11.26 -4.02
N ALA A 578 -8.51 11.49 -3.22
CA ALA A 578 -8.35 12.68 -2.37
C ALA A 578 -8.03 13.94 -3.16
N ASP A 579 -8.27 15.11 -2.56
CA ASP A 579 -7.94 16.42 -3.16
C ASP A 579 -6.46 16.76 -3.00
N SER A 580 -5.81 16.35 -1.92
CA SER A 580 -4.36 16.36 -1.73
C SER A 580 -3.90 15.23 -0.81
N VAL A 581 -2.59 14.95 -0.80
CA VAL A 581 -1.99 13.90 0.01
C VAL A 581 -0.94 14.46 0.93
N TYR A 582 -1.02 14.13 2.22
CA TYR A 582 -0.03 14.45 3.25
C TYR A 582 0.81 13.22 3.57
N GLU A 583 1.98 13.46 4.14
CA GLU A 583 2.87 12.40 4.60
C GLU A 583 3.21 11.41 3.47
N VAL A 584 3.42 11.95 2.24
CA VAL A 584 3.84 11.09 1.12
C VAL A 584 5.22 10.50 1.40
N PRO A 585 5.48 9.24 1.02
CA PRO A 585 6.77 8.62 1.27
C PRO A 585 7.88 9.35 0.51
N LEU A 586 8.95 9.73 1.19
CA LEU A 586 10.17 10.31 0.63
C LEU A 586 11.36 9.35 0.68
N SER A 587 11.17 8.13 1.21
CA SER A 587 12.22 7.12 1.32
C SER A 587 11.66 5.73 1.03
N ASN A 588 12.55 4.84 0.57
CA ASN A 588 12.32 3.40 0.46
C ASN A 588 12.82 2.63 1.70
N GLY A 589 13.24 3.35 2.77
CA GLY A 589 13.73 2.81 4.03
C GLY A 589 15.20 2.43 4.05
N ASN A 590 15.91 2.62 2.96
CA ASN A 590 17.34 2.36 2.83
C ASN A 590 17.74 0.94 3.29
N TYR A 591 16.93 -0.08 2.92
CA TYR A 591 17.30 -1.47 3.17
C TYR A 591 18.47 -1.88 2.28
N ASP A 592 19.42 -2.64 2.84
CA ASP A 592 20.62 -3.16 2.14
C ASP A 592 20.27 -3.97 0.86
N VAL A 593 19.04 -4.42 0.75
CA VAL A 593 18.57 -5.17 -0.44
C VAL A 593 18.37 -4.28 -1.66
N PHE A 594 18.14 -2.98 -1.47
CA PHE A 594 17.90 -2.02 -2.54
C PHE A 594 19.20 -1.36 -3.00
N ASP A 595 19.32 -1.17 -4.31
CA ASP A 595 20.47 -0.47 -4.88
C ASP A 595 20.20 1.02 -5.08
N GLU A 596 18.95 1.39 -5.43
CA GLU A 596 18.60 2.77 -5.76
C GLU A 596 17.21 3.14 -5.23
N GLU A 597 17.08 4.38 -4.74
CA GLU A 597 15.81 5.01 -4.38
C GLU A 597 15.32 5.88 -5.54
N ILE A 598 14.04 5.72 -5.91
CA ILE A 598 13.40 6.53 -6.95
C ILE A 598 12.08 7.12 -6.45
N PRO A 599 11.73 8.37 -6.79
CA PRO A 599 10.48 9.01 -6.37
C PRO A 599 9.29 8.54 -7.23
N PHE A 600 9.04 7.22 -7.29
CA PHE A 600 8.03 6.67 -8.19
C PHE A 600 6.61 7.12 -7.84
N TYR A 601 6.32 7.24 -6.54
CA TYR A 601 5.03 7.75 -6.07
C TYR A 601 4.79 9.17 -6.61
N GLN A 602 5.80 10.03 -6.52
CA GLN A 602 5.76 11.40 -7.01
C GLN A 602 5.71 11.47 -8.54
N LEU A 603 6.45 10.61 -9.23
CA LEU A 603 6.37 10.47 -10.70
C LEU A 603 4.95 10.16 -11.16
N VAL A 604 4.17 9.44 -10.36
CA VAL A 604 2.77 9.12 -10.70
C VAL A 604 1.83 10.29 -10.41
N PHE A 605 1.91 10.95 -9.25
CA PHE A 605 0.88 11.88 -8.79
C PHE A 605 1.23 13.36 -8.94
N CYS A 606 2.50 13.73 -9.11
CA CYS A 606 2.91 15.14 -9.28
C CYS A 606 2.20 15.77 -10.49
N GLY A 607 1.75 17.01 -10.33
CA GLY A 607 0.96 17.74 -11.33
C GLY A 607 -0.53 17.40 -11.32
N SER A 608 -0.94 16.27 -10.76
CA SER A 608 -2.36 15.88 -10.68
C SER A 608 -3.03 16.41 -9.41
N LYS A 609 -2.28 16.54 -8.32
CA LYS A 609 -2.73 17.04 -7.02
C LYS A 609 -1.58 17.49 -6.15
N PRO A 610 -1.81 18.39 -5.19
CA PRO A 610 -0.82 18.73 -4.18
C PRO A 610 -0.43 17.52 -3.32
N MET A 611 0.86 17.38 -3.10
CA MET A 611 1.45 16.36 -2.23
C MET A 611 2.35 17.06 -1.22
N PHE A 612 2.31 16.63 0.04
CA PHE A 612 3.12 17.20 1.12
C PHE A 612 3.91 16.10 1.83
N SER A 613 5.15 16.43 2.18
CA SER A 613 6.04 15.53 2.92
C SER A 613 5.51 15.20 4.32
N THR A 614 6.17 14.27 5.01
CA THR A 614 6.17 14.24 6.47
C THR A 614 6.70 15.56 7.01
N GLU A 615 6.46 15.84 8.28
CA GLU A 615 6.89 17.09 8.91
C GLU A 615 8.41 17.18 9.01
N ILE A 616 9.03 17.99 8.15
CA ILE A 616 10.50 18.08 8.04
C ILE A 616 11.20 18.59 9.29
N ASN A 617 10.54 19.47 10.07
CA ASN A 617 11.10 19.96 11.33
C ASN A 617 11.05 18.94 12.49
N LEU A 618 10.40 17.79 12.29
CA LEU A 618 10.45 16.64 13.19
C LEU A 618 11.42 15.56 12.70
N SER A 619 12.01 15.71 11.50
CA SER A 619 12.96 14.77 10.95
C SER A 619 14.29 14.82 11.73
N SER A 620 14.98 13.68 11.77
CA SER A 620 16.34 13.60 12.31
C SER A 620 17.38 14.33 11.45
N ASN A 621 17.07 14.52 10.15
CA ASN A 621 17.91 15.26 9.20
C ASN A 621 17.01 16.19 8.36
N TYR A 622 17.01 17.46 8.73
CA TYR A 622 16.18 18.48 8.09
C TYR A 622 16.59 18.72 6.64
N GLU A 623 17.89 18.83 6.37
CA GLU A 623 18.47 19.13 5.06
C GLU A 623 18.19 18.02 4.07
N GLU A 624 18.33 16.77 4.48
CA GLU A 624 17.99 15.61 3.64
C GLU A 624 16.50 15.56 3.32
N SER A 625 15.65 15.77 4.32
CA SER A 625 14.19 15.76 4.14
C SER A 625 13.74 16.90 3.21
N LEU A 626 14.34 18.08 3.33
CA LEU A 626 14.10 19.22 2.46
C LEU A 626 14.57 18.92 1.02
N MET A 627 15.78 18.37 0.87
CA MET A 627 16.33 17.98 -0.43
C MET A 627 15.41 16.97 -1.13
N LYS A 628 14.99 15.91 -0.45
CA LYS A 628 14.08 14.90 -1.00
C LYS A 628 12.72 15.48 -1.39
N ALA A 629 12.17 16.39 -0.59
CA ALA A 629 10.90 17.04 -0.90
C ALA A 629 11.02 17.91 -2.17
N VAL A 630 12.00 18.79 -2.23
CA VAL A 630 12.19 19.71 -3.37
C VAL A 630 12.54 18.95 -4.65
N SER A 631 13.48 18.00 -4.59
CA SER A 631 13.91 17.23 -5.77
C SER A 631 12.80 16.35 -6.36
N SER A 632 11.81 15.95 -5.57
CA SER A 632 10.66 15.14 -6.01
C SER A 632 9.40 15.97 -6.32
N GLY A 633 9.47 17.30 -6.23
CA GLY A 633 8.30 18.18 -6.44
C GLY A 633 7.23 18.03 -5.34
N THR A 634 7.61 17.50 -4.18
CA THR A 634 6.74 17.36 -3.01
C THR A 634 6.74 18.67 -2.22
N GLY A 635 5.58 19.19 -1.84
CA GLY A 635 5.45 20.35 -0.97
C GLY A 635 6.01 20.04 0.43
N ILE A 636 6.63 21.05 1.03
CA ILE A 636 7.18 20.95 2.39
C ILE A 636 6.02 20.98 3.40
N ASN A 637 6.08 20.16 4.46
CA ASN A 637 5.13 20.18 5.58
C ASN A 637 5.84 20.43 6.90
N PHE A 638 5.24 21.24 7.79
CA PHE A 638 5.77 21.58 9.11
C PHE A 638 4.81 21.18 10.21
N ALA A 639 5.32 20.60 11.31
CA ALA A 639 4.58 20.39 12.55
C ALA A 639 4.63 21.65 13.42
N LEU A 640 3.50 22.11 13.90
CA LEU A 640 3.46 23.28 14.79
C LEU A 640 2.56 23.07 16.02
N ILE A 641 3.04 23.60 17.14
CA ILE A 641 2.28 23.77 18.39
C ILE A 641 2.57 25.15 18.98
N LYS A 642 1.66 25.62 19.83
CA LYS A 642 1.86 26.88 20.57
C LYS A 642 2.57 26.66 21.90
N ASN A 643 2.16 25.62 22.65
CA ASN A 643 2.60 25.41 24.03
C ASN A 643 3.23 24.03 24.21
N PHE A 644 4.44 24.01 24.75
CA PHE A 644 5.12 22.79 25.17
C PHE A 644 5.41 22.86 26.66
N THR A 645 5.05 21.81 27.40
CA THR A 645 5.32 21.72 28.84
C THR A 645 6.04 20.42 29.19
N PRO A 646 6.79 20.38 30.31
CA PRO A 646 7.54 19.18 30.70
C PRO A 646 6.69 17.92 30.87
N GLU A 647 5.41 18.07 31.25
CA GLU A 647 4.48 16.94 31.36
C GLU A 647 4.25 16.23 30.02
N ASN A 648 4.47 16.93 28.89
CA ASN A 648 4.34 16.37 27.57
C ASN A 648 5.42 15.29 27.27
N ILE A 649 6.57 15.36 27.97
CA ILE A 649 7.67 14.40 27.82
C ILE A 649 7.27 13.01 28.30
N GLN A 650 6.47 12.93 29.38
CA GLN A 650 6.07 11.67 30.00
C GLN A 650 5.19 10.78 29.11
N ASN A 651 4.62 11.34 28.05
CA ASN A 651 3.62 10.68 27.20
C ASN A 651 4.05 10.52 25.75
N GLN A 652 5.35 10.33 25.46
CA GLN A 652 5.89 10.18 24.10
C GLN A 652 5.69 11.38 23.17
N SER A 653 5.25 12.50 23.72
CA SER A 653 5.08 13.76 22.99
C SER A 653 6.33 14.64 23.02
N GLY A 654 7.47 14.10 23.45
CA GLY A 654 8.76 14.80 23.46
C GLY A 654 9.19 15.33 22.09
N LYS A 655 8.79 14.66 21.02
CA LYS A 655 9.03 15.12 19.63
C LYS A 655 8.46 16.52 19.37
N PHE A 656 7.40 16.90 20.05
CA PHE A 656 6.76 18.21 19.87
C PHE A 656 7.58 19.39 20.43
N TYR A 657 8.68 19.15 21.15
CA TYR A 657 9.62 20.21 21.49
C TYR A 657 10.15 20.92 20.23
N ALA A 658 10.41 20.15 19.18
CA ALA A 658 10.84 20.68 17.88
C ALA A 658 9.72 21.39 17.09
N ALA A 659 8.46 21.26 17.52
CA ALA A 659 7.29 21.84 16.83
C ALA A 659 6.83 23.20 17.39
N VAL A 660 7.48 23.74 18.43
CA VAL A 660 7.09 25.03 19.03
C VAL A 660 7.18 26.14 18.00
N PHE A 661 6.08 26.81 17.74
CA PHE A 661 5.95 27.81 16.65
C PHE A 661 6.99 28.91 16.73
N GLU A 662 7.19 29.50 17.91
CA GLU A 662 8.11 30.60 18.15
C GLU A 662 9.57 30.23 17.81
N ASN A 663 9.92 28.96 17.94
CA ASN A 663 11.27 28.46 17.64
C ASN A 663 11.46 28.15 16.15
N ASN A 664 10.37 27.95 15.40
CA ASN A 664 10.43 27.49 14.02
C ASN A 664 10.16 28.58 12.97
N ILE A 665 9.48 29.67 13.35
CA ILE A 665 8.96 30.67 12.38
C ILE A 665 10.06 31.28 11.51
N GLU A 666 11.24 31.54 12.07
CA GLU A 666 12.34 32.13 11.32
C GLU A 666 12.89 31.13 10.26
N GLN A 667 13.14 29.88 10.65
CA GLN A 667 13.59 28.82 9.74
C GLN A 667 12.54 28.54 8.66
N ILE A 668 11.26 28.49 9.03
CA ILE A 668 10.15 28.31 8.07
C ILE A 668 10.17 29.43 7.02
N ASN A 669 10.25 30.68 7.44
CA ASN A 669 10.29 31.82 6.53
C ASN A 669 11.52 31.80 5.62
N GLN A 670 12.69 31.48 6.14
CA GLN A 670 13.91 31.35 5.34
C GLN A 670 13.75 30.24 4.28
N THR A 671 13.28 29.08 4.66
CA THR A 671 13.08 27.93 3.76
C THR A 671 12.02 28.27 2.69
N LEU A 672 10.87 28.79 3.07
CA LEU A 672 9.82 29.14 2.12
C LEU A 672 10.26 30.24 1.15
N SER A 673 10.99 31.25 1.62
CA SER A 673 11.52 32.31 0.75
C SER A 673 12.55 31.76 -0.24
N ALA A 674 13.41 30.83 0.17
CA ALA A 674 14.43 30.24 -0.71
C ALA A 674 13.82 29.45 -1.89
N TYR A 675 12.63 28.85 -1.70
CA TYR A 675 11.99 27.99 -2.69
C TYR A 675 10.65 28.51 -3.20
N SER A 676 10.27 29.78 -2.91
CA SER A 676 8.98 30.35 -3.31
C SER A 676 8.77 30.35 -4.82
N ASP A 677 9.76 30.81 -5.59
CA ASP A 677 9.70 30.82 -7.05
C ASP A 677 9.55 29.43 -7.64
N PHE A 678 10.26 28.45 -7.08
CA PHE A 678 10.18 27.06 -7.50
C PHE A 678 8.76 26.51 -7.30
N TYR A 679 8.24 26.57 -6.07
CA TYR A 679 6.90 26.04 -5.78
C TYR A 679 5.79 26.74 -6.54
N ASN A 680 5.88 28.05 -6.75
CA ASN A 680 4.93 28.78 -7.58
C ASN A 680 4.94 28.32 -9.05
N LYS A 681 6.09 27.92 -9.60
CA LYS A 681 6.22 27.46 -10.99
C LYS A 681 5.79 26.02 -11.22
N ILE A 682 5.88 25.16 -10.21
CA ILE A 682 5.54 23.72 -10.36
C ILE A 682 4.11 23.37 -9.96
N VAL A 683 3.31 24.34 -9.49
CA VAL A 683 1.89 24.08 -9.17
C VAL A 683 1.15 23.53 -10.39
N GLY A 684 0.62 22.31 -10.25
CA GLY A 684 -0.10 21.63 -11.33
C GLY A 684 0.80 21.10 -12.46
N VAL A 685 2.12 21.11 -12.28
CA VAL A 685 3.09 20.64 -13.27
C VAL A 685 3.60 19.25 -12.89
N GLY A 686 3.52 18.30 -13.82
CA GLY A 686 4.02 16.95 -13.63
C GLY A 686 5.55 16.86 -13.75
N ILE A 687 6.11 15.77 -13.21
CA ILE A 687 7.49 15.40 -13.49
C ILE A 687 7.54 14.69 -14.85
N GLU A 688 8.36 15.22 -15.76
CA GLU A 688 8.61 14.60 -17.05
C GLU A 688 9.60 13.44 -16.92
N ARG A 689 10.69 13.67 -16.15
CA ARG A 689 11.75 12.69 -15.98
C ARG A 689 12.53 12.89 -14.69
N TYR A 690 12.86 11.80 -14.02
CA TYR A 690 13.83 11.73 -12.91
C TYR A 690 15.01 10.86 -13.36
N GLU A 691 16.23 11.29 -13.10
CA GLU A 691 17.45 10.61 -13.52
C GLU A 691 18.46 10.60 -12.36
N LEU A 692 19.00 9.43 -12.05
CA LEU A 692 20.18 9.27 -11.21
C LEU A 692 21.40 9.41 -12.12
N LEU A 693 22.13 10.52 -12.01
CA LEU A 693 23.33 10.82 -12.82
C LEU A 693 24.56 10.09 -12.29
N SER A 694 24.61 9.92 -10.97
CA SER A 694 25.55 9.07 -10.23
C SER A 694 24.81 8.57 -8.98
N GLY A 695 25.41 7.68 -8.18
CA GLY A 695 24.78 7.24 -6.93
C GLY A 695 24.43 8.38 -5.97
N ASP A 696 25.04 9.54 -6.14
CA ASP A 696 24.98 10.68 -5.22
C ASP A 696 24.23 11.89 -5.78
N LEU A 697 23.95 11.91 -7.08
CA LEU A 697 23.41 13.08 -7.79
C LEU A 697 22.16 12.70 -8.61
N SER A 698 21.07 13.38 -8.39
CA SER A 698 19.88 13.27 -9.22
C SER A 698 19.60 14.54 -10.03
N LYS A 699 18.82 14.35 -11.10
CA LYS A 699 18.24 15.40 -11.93
C LYS A 699 16.77 15.13 -12.12
N THR A 700 15.93 16.09 -11.73
CA THR A 700 14.49 16.08 -11.99
C THR A 700 14.16 17.11 -13.04
N THR A 701 13.48 16.71 -14.10
CA THR A 701 12.96 17.61 -15.14
C THR A 701 11.43 17.63 -15.05
N PHE A 702 10.87 18.82 -14.91
CA PHE A 702 9.42 19.03 -14.89
C PHE A 702 8.90 19.33 -16.30
N GLU A 703 7.61 19.05 -16.55
CA GLU A 703 6.96 19.21 -17.87
C GLU A 703 7.00 20.66 -18.41
N ASN A 704 7.19 21.65 -17.54
CA ASN A 704 7.37 23.07 -17.93
C ASN A 704 8.84 23.48 -18.13
N GLY A 705 9.78 22.53 -18.11
CA GLY A 705 11.20 22.76 -18.32
C GLY A 705 12.00 23.22 -17.10
N VAL A 706 11.39 23.32 -15.91
CA VAL A 706 12.14 23.51 -14.65
C VAL A 706 12.98 22.28 -14.39
N ILE A 707 14.25 22.47 -13.99
CA ILE A 707 15.19 21.39 -13.69
C ILE A 707 15.71 21.57 -12.27
N VAL A 708 15.76 20.46 -11.51
CA VAL A 708 16.33 20.40 -10.17
C VAL A 708 17.47 19.39 -10.16
N TYR A 709 18.66 19.83 -9.73
CA TYR A 709 19.77 18.94 -9.37
C TYR A 709 19.84 18.83 -7.85
N ALA A 710 20.01 17.62 -7.33
CA ALA A 710 20.06 17.37 -5.90
C ALA A 710 21.18 16.39 -5.53
N ASN A 711 21.95 16.74 -4.51
CA ASN A 711 22.98 15.89 -3.93
C ASN A 711 22.38 15.06 -2.79
N HIS A 712 22.44 13.74 -2.89
CA HIS A 712 21.85 12.81 -1.93
C HIS A 712 22.78 12.43 -0.77
N THR A 713 23.98 13.01 -0.69
CA THR A 713 24.97 12.71 0.34
C THR A 713 25.23 13.90 1.27
N ALA A 714 25.85 13.62 2.41
CA ALA A 714 26.31 14.66 3.33
C ALA A 714 27.59 15.40 2.86
N ASP A 715 28.30 14.82 1.87
CA ASP A 715 29.52 15.39 1.30
C ASP A 715 29.21 16.25 0.08
N LYS A 716 30.18 17.10 -0.31
CA LYS A 716 30.07 17.90 -1.53
C LYS A 716 30.17 17.04 -2.78
N THR A 717 29.35 17.31 -3.77
CA THR A 717 29.29 16.56 -5.04
C THR A 717 29.37 17.52 -6.24
N ASP A 718 30.16 17.16 -7.25
CA ASP A 718 30.21 17.88 -8.52
C ASP A 718 28.94 17.64 -9.32
N SER A 719 28.37 18.69 -9.87
CA SER A 719 27.17 18.64 -10.72
C SER A 719 27.36 19.45 -12.02
N PRO A 720 26.51 19.26 -13.03
CA PRO A 720 26.53 20.08 -14.26
C PRO A 720 26.37 21.59 -14.04
N VAL A 721 25.93 22.01 -12.86
CA VAL A 721 25.70 23.42 -12.49
C VAL A 721 26.71 23.95 -11.45
N GLY A 722 27.74 23.18 -11.16
CA GLY A 722 28.77 23.48 -10.15
C GLY A 722 28.71 22.55 -8.96
N VAL A 723 29.55 22.80 -7.94
CA VAL A 723 29.61 21.99 -6.72
C VAL A 723 28.38 22.24 -5.88
N LEU A 724 27.68 21.17 -5.51
CA LEU A 724 26.59 21.20 -4.54
C LEU A 724 27.12 20.80 -3.16
N ASP A 725 26.74 21.52 -2.13
CA ASP A 725 27.01 21.15 -0.74
C ASP A 725 26.28 19.83 -0.35
N GLY A 726 26.60 19.27 0.82
CA GLY A 726 25.89 18.08 1.32
C GLY A 726 24.38 18.37 1.39
N TYR A 727 23.59 17.45 0.83
CA TYR A 727 22.11 17.61 0.62
C TYR A 727 21.71 18.88 -0.13
N GLY A 728 22.65 19.47 -0.87
CA GLY A 728 22.46 20.71 -1.61
C GLY A 728 21.57 20.53 -2.83
N ILE A 729 20.84 21.60 -3.18
CA ILE A 729 19.88 21.65 -4.27
C ILE A 729 20.23 22.83 -5.17
N SER A 730 20.16 22.64 -6.48
CA SER A 730 20.18 23.72 -7.47
C SER A 730 18.96 23.65 -8.37
N VAL A 731 18.24 24.76 -8.49
CA VAL A 731 17.06 24.88 -9.32
C VAL A 731 17.36 25.77 -10.53
N ILE A 732 17.20 25.23 -11.73
CA ILE A 732 17.28 26.00 -12.99
C ILE A 732 15.86 26.27 -13.45
N MET A 733 15.51 27.55 -13.57
CA MET A 733 14.22 27.97 -14.10
C MET A 733 14.27 28.03 -15.63
N SER A 734 13.27 27.43 -16.29
CA SER A 734 13.14 27.55 -17.74
C SER A 734 12.97 29.02 -18.16
N GLY A 735 13.84 29.50 -19.04
CA GLY A 735 13.77 30.86 -19.57
C GLY A 735 14.84 31.84 -19.07
N ASN A 736 15.86 31.37 -18.37
CA ASN A 736 17.10 32.14 -18.14
C ASN A 736 18.25 31.62 -18.98
#